data_c6951ec34f669ed751755dbc60727f11
#
_entry.id   c6951ec34f669ed751755dbc60727f11
#
_cell.length_a   1.000
_cell.length_b   1.000
_cell.length_c   1.000
_cell.angle_alpha   90.00
_cell.angle_beta   90.00
_cell.angle_gamma   90.00
#
_symmetry.space_group_name_H-M   'P 1'
#
loop_
_entity.id
_entity.type
_entity.pdbx_description
1 polymer ?
#
loop_
_entity_poly.entity_id
_entity_poly.type
_entity_poly.pdbx_seq_one_letter_code
_entity_poly.pdbx_strand_id
1 'polypeptide(L)'
;MDFIDKQILPPKSWEKFEDLTRALFAAVWRSPLTQKNGRSGQKQHGVDVYGTPQATPGINFGVQCKGKNEGYGAKATIVEFDTELIKAENFKPQLGHWTFATTAPNDARLQEHARLVSEQRVKEGKFPVVAIGWDTIQALLSTHQEVIEEIYPEHASDLHKIMAALRALPSSEELDQIRRSLIVFAPRSSVLNIEASVWSEVKFEKPRDLGPALMGRPLGPADVAACPILPEVALLTADLERAGTARLAGVPGAGKSISILQVALQMYCRGWRVLRLADPIGEIPSFDESLKPTLYIVDDAHLTRPAFLRELEEQATASRWVLSAYTISEDKSGFPGAIHLDAKRAVRVIANGFLASREATLAAVRQADDRIGDRPGDEQFDLRLEHAAEKALYPWQFCFILGGGWRRANAMASSARAAGADVVLAAAAIRQLASRDAHCSREMLLRLVGDELSNSDGNAAIDWLVAQRFLLSFNDLRCPHQRLAIVLLARILDGQTAEERQKIAVMLRTVLTDIQMPLSGLSVLLSELSLAGEFGMWRRLVQPAWLTPALERCWVATEPLDIRHACWLLNNLHSYLPDEMETIADHSETLAEWIQAAPEGACYAIGRVLNHVLNTNRALGENIVMLVEPRALAKAISAAAPLHAGEIAELLSMIGACKDDMWKARYLEHIDHDACLRIVSQWPQDAYLSVVADFCEHFCYVESEFGFTLI
;
A
#
# COMPACT_ATOMS: atom_id res chain seq x y z
N MET A 1 26.54 -2.71 -5.64
CA MET A 1 27.19 -3.06 -4.36
C MET A 1 26.30 -4.05 -3.67
N ASP A 2 26.78 -5.26 -3.54
CA ASP A 2 25.99 -6.33 -2.95
C ASP A 2 25.64 -6.01 -1.49
N PHE A 3 24.47 -6.43 -1.07
CA PHE A 3 23.92 -6.31 0.28
C PHE A 3 24.87 -6.82 1.38
N ILE A 4 25.83 -7.68 1.00
CA ILE A 4 26.89 -8.26 1.86
C ILE A 4 27.81 -7.19 2.46
N ASP A 5 27.90 -6.00 1.85
CA ASP A 5 28.81 -4.94 2.30
C ASP A 5 28.27 -4.04 3.42
N LYS A 6 27.00 -4.19 3.84
CA LYS A 6 26.38 -3.39 4.91
C LYS A 6 25.77 -4.25 6.00
N GLN A 7 26.54 -5.15 6.56
CA GLN A 7 26.15 -5.89 7.76
C GLN A 7 26.15 -4.98 8.99
N ILE A 8 25.15 -5.14 9.89
CA ILE A 8 25.25 -4.58 11.22
C ILE A 8 26.41 -5.29 11.90
N LEU A 9 27.45 -4.53 12.21
CA LEU A 9 28.61 -5.09 12.90
C LEU A 9 28.25 -5.39 14.35
N PRO A 10 28.77 -6.49 14.92
CA PRO A 10 28.59 -6.76 16.34
C PRO A 10 29.17 -5.63 17.18
N PRO A 11 28.58 -5.34 18.36
CA PRO A 11 29.10 -4.30 19.26
C PRO A 11 30.56 -4.55 19.64
N LYS A 12 31.37 -3.48 19.67
CA LYS A 12 32.79 -3.59 19.98
C LYS A 12 33.10 -3.94 21.46
N SER A 13 32.14 -3.66 22.37
CA SER A 13 32.29 -4.01 23.77
C SER A 13 31.27 -5.06 24.19
N TRP A 14 31.64 -5.90 25.13
CA TRP A 14 30.76 -6.93 25.68
C TRP A 14 29.55 -6.32 26.43
N GLU A 15 29.75 -5.16 27.07
CA GLU A 15 28.69 -4.42 27.77
C GLU A 15 27.59 -3.96 26.80
N LYS A 16 28.01 -3.42 25.65
CA LYS A 16 27.08 -3.03 24.57
C LYS A 16 26.37 -4.25 23.97
N PHE A 17 27.05 -5.40 23.92
CA PHE A 17 26.42 -6.63 23.46
C PHE A 17 25.36 -7.14 24.45
N GLU A 18 25.60 -7.02 25.77
CA GLU A 18 24.57 -7.30 26.79
C GLU A 18 23.40 -6.32 26.70
N ASP A 19 23.66 -5.01 26.47
CA ASP A 19 22.61 -4.01 26.30
C ASP A 19 21.75 -4.30 25.07
N LEU A 20 22.37 -4.64 23.95
CA LEU A 20 21.68 -5.09 22.75
C LEU A 20 20.85 -6.34 23.01
N THR A 21 21.44 -7.33 23.66
CA THR A 21 20.75 -8.59 23.97
C THR A 21 19.57 -8.35 24.91
N ARG A 22 19.71 -7.49 25.92
CA ARG A 22 18.60 -7.09 26.79
C ARG A 22 17.46 -6.45 26.02
N ALA A 23 17.76 -5.46 25.17
CA ALA A 23 16.75 -4.77 24.38
C ALA A 23 16.07 -5.72 23.37
N LEU A 24 16.84 -6.55 22.68
CA LEU A 24 16.33 -7.52 21.73
C LEU A 24 15.41 -8.56 22.40
N PHE A 25 15.86 -9.15 23.50
CA PHE A 25 15.03 -10.16 24.17
C PHE A 25 13.87 -9.54 24.96
N ALA A 26 13.94 -8.27 25.35
CA ALA A 26 12.77 -7.54 25.87
C ALA A 26 11.67 -7.44 24.79
N ALA A 27 12.06 -7.17 23.55
CA ALA A 27 11.14 -7.12 22.42
C ALA A 27 10.65 -8.54 22.03
N VAL A 28 11.55 -9.51 21.85
CA VAL A 28 11.21 -10.90 21.50
C VAL A 28 10.27 -11.54 22.53
N TRP A 29 10.53 -11.35 23.82
CA TRP A 29 9.71 -11.89 24.90
C TRP A 29 8.50 -11.02 25.23
N ARG A 30 8.38 -9.85 24.61
CA ARG A 30 7.36 -8.83 24.95
C ARG A 30 7.31 -8.56 26.46
N SER A 31 8.48 -8.45 27.06
CA SER A 31 8.65 -8.30 28.49
C SER A 31 9.47 -7.05 28.80
N PRO A 32 8.82 -5.93 29.13
CA PRO A 32 9.52 -4.68 29.45
C PRO A 32 10.37 -4.77 30.72
N LEU A 33 10.17 -5.81 31.54
CA LEU A 33 10.94 -6.07 32.74
C LEU A 33 12.18 -6.96 32.51
N THR A 34 12.53 -7.24 31.25
CA THR A 34 13.77 -7.93 30.90
C THR A 34 14.97 -7.09 31.32
N GLN A 35 15.88 -7.68 32.11
CA GLN A 35 16.97 -6.96 32.75
C GLN A 35 18.28 -7.72 32.71
N LYS A 36 19.39 -6.98 32.92
CA LYS A 36 20.72 -7.58 33.11
C LYS A 36 20.80 -8.21 34.50
N ASN A 37 21.54 -9.30 34.59
CA ASN A 37 21.72 -10.04 35.85
C ASN A 37 22.91 -9.50 36.66
N GLY A 38 22.65 -8.47 37.45
CA GLY A 38 23.65 -7.86 38.33
C GLY A 38 24.61 -6.91 37.58
N ARG A 39 25.78 -6.68 38.19
CA ARG A 39 26.85 -5.79 37.69
C ARG A 39 28.07 -6.61 37.27
N SER A 40 28.92 -6.04 36.46
CA SER A 40 30.24 -6.60 36.12
C SER A 40 31.00 -7.01 37.40
N GLY A 41 31.55 -8.25 37.41
CA GLY A 41 32.27 -8.80 38.54
C GLY A 41 31.42 -9.57 39.57
N GLN A 42 30.11 -9.54 39.50
CA GLN A 42 29.21 -10.37 40.34
C GLN A 42 29.02 -11.75 39.70
N LYS A 43 28.69 -12.75 40.55
CA LYS A 43 28.34 -14.10 40.04
C LYS A 43 27.01 -14.07 39.31
N GLN A 44 27.02 -14.21 38.01
CA GLN A 44 25.84 -14.17 37.14
C GLN A 44 25.28 -15.58 36.82
N HIS A 45 25.95 -16.63 37.25
CA HIS A 45 25.55 -18.02 37.07
C HIS A 45 25.24 -18.38 35.61
N GLY A 46 26.09 -17.96 34.66
CA GLY A 46 25.89 -18.28 33.25
C GLY A 46 24.63 -17.65 32.60
N VAL A 47 24.16 -16.52 33.15
CA VAL A 47 23.01 -15.76 32.66
C VAL A 47 23.31 -14.29 32.81
N ASP A 48 23.49 -13.59 31.71
CA ASP A 48 23.76 -12.14 31.67
C ASP A 48 22.50 -11.31 31.59
N VAL A 49 21.49 -11.85 30.87
CA VAL A 49 20.18 -11.23 30.69
C VAL A 49 19.08 -12.23 31.03
N TYR A 50 18.06 -11.79 31.74
CA TYR A 50 16.89 -12.62 32.04
C TYR A 50 15.60 -11.81 32.03
N GLY A 51 14.49 -12.51 31.82
CA GLY A 51 13.15 -11.94 31.82
C GLY A 51 12.08 -13.02 31.85
N THR A 52 10.86 -12.60 32.07
CA THR A 52 9.69 -13.49 32.06
C THR A 52 8.92 -13.19 30.77
N PRO A 53 8.93 -14.09 29.76
CA PRO A 53 8.16 -13.87 28.54
C PRO A 53 6.68 -13.72 28.82
N GLN A 54 6.02 -12.80 28.10
CA GLN A 54 4.58 -12.60 28.24
C GLN A 54 3.78 -13.89 28.01
N ALA A 55 4.30 -14.77 27.16
CA ALA A 55 3.69 -16.05 26.81
C ALA A 55 3.76 -17.10 27.96
N THR A 56 4.71 -16.95 28.91
CA THR A 56 4.93 -17.88 30.03
C THR A 56 5.08 -17.11 31.33
N PRO A 57 4.01 -16.51 31.87
CA PRO A 57 4.07 -15.70 33.07
C PRO A 57 4.61 -16.53 34.27
N GLY A 58 5.55 -15.94 35.00
CA GLY A 58 6.15 -16.58 36.17
C GLY A 58 7.32 -17.51 35.89
N ILE A 59 7.68 -17.77 34.62
CA ILE A 59 8.82 -18.58 34.25
C ILE A 59 9.93 -17.72 33.67
N ASN A 60 11.11 -17.71 34.29
CA ASN A 60 12.25 -16.92 33.80
C ASN A 60 12.96 -17.62 32.65
N PHE A 61 13.26 -16.86 31.61
CA PHE A 61 14.16 -17.25 30.54
C PHE A 61 15.49 -16.52 30.71
N GLY A 62 16.61 -17.18 30.39
CA GLY A 62 17.95 -16.61 30.55
C GLY A 62 18.73 -16.60 29.23
N VAL A 63 19.57 -15.59 29.08
CA VAL A 63 20.52 -15.47 27.97
C VAL A 63 21.93 -15.28 28.52
N GLN A 64 22.88 -16.08 28.05
CA GLN A 64 24.31 -15.86 28.27
C GLN A 64 24.88 -15.18 27.06
N CYS A 65 25.57 -14.07 27.25
CA CYS A 65 26.23 -13.28 26.20
C CYS A 65 27.71 -13.65 26.11
N LYS A 66 28.19 -13.94 24.90
CA LYS A 66 29.62 -14.23 24.66
C LYS A 66 30.16 -13.35 23.53
N GLY A 67 30.79 -12.23 23.92
CA GLY A 67 31.47 -11.35 22.99
C GLY A 67 32.77 -11.98 22.46
N LYS A 68 32.99 -11.93 21.16
CA LYS A 68 34.20 -12.39 20.47
C LYS A 68 34.80 -11.20 19.74
N ASN A 69 35.71 -10.47 20.39
CA ASN A 69 36.21 -9.17 19.94
C ASN A 69 37.49 -9.21 19.11
N GLU A 70 38.05 -10.36 18.83
CA GLU A 70 39.26 -10.46 18.03
C GLU A 70 38.89 -10.68 16.56
N GLY A 71 38.89 -9.59 15.78
CA GLY A 71 38.82 -9.51 14.33
C GLY A 71 38.22 -10.70 13.59
N TYR A 72 37.15 -10.50 12.85
CA TYR A 72 36.51 -11.44 11.92
C TYR A 72 37.12 -12.85 11.84
N GLY A 73 36.70 -13.77 12.72
CA GLY A 73 37.16 -15.16 12.71
C GLY A 73 37.18 -15.89 14.04
N ALA A 74 36.96 -15.21 15.17
CA ALA A 74 36.86 -15.88 16.47
C ALA A 74 35.57 -16.69 16.56
N LYS A 75 35.68 -18.03 16.73
CA LYS A 75 34.54 -18.93 16.85
C LYS A 75 34.13 -19.09 18.32
N ALA A 76 32.85 -19.19 18.58
CA ALA A 76 32.36 -19.71 19.85
C ALA A 76 32.55 -21.24 19.87
N THR A 77 32.96 -21.80 21.02
CA THR A 77 33.31 -23.21 21.14
C THR A 77 32.27 -23.98 21.92
N ILE A 78 32.14 -25.27 21.64
CA ILE A 78 31.29 -26.20 22.41
C ILE A 78 31.68 -26.21 23.90
N VAL A 79 32.98 -26.12 24.21
CA VAL A 79 33.47 -26.08 25.60
C VAL A 79 32.98 -24.84 26.35
N GLU A 80 32.94 -23.69 25.69
CA GLU A 80 32.37 -22.47 26.26
C GLU A 80 30.89 -22.60 26.52
N PHE A 81 30.15 -23.15 25.55
CA PHE A 81 28.70 -23.40 25.67
C PHE A 81 28.41 -24.31 26.89
N ASP A 82 29.07 -25.47 26.98
CA ASP A 82 28.89 -26.45 28.09
C ASP A 82 29.29 -25.86 29.43
N THR A 83 30.37 -25.09 29.48
CA THR A 83 30.85 -24.45 30.72
C THR A 83 29.83 -23.42 31.24
N GLU A 84 29.25 -22.61 30.39
CA GLU A 84 28.26 -21.60 30.81
C GLU A 84 26.90 -22.26 31.12
N LEU A 85 26.54 -23.33 30.41
CA LEU A 85 25.33 -24.11 30.66
C LEU A 85 25.36 -24.73 32.07
N ILE A 86 26.47 -25.32 32.49
CA ILE A 86 26.66 -25.87 33.84
C ILE A 86 26.47 -24.77 34.89
N LYS A 87 26.96 -23.57 34.64
CA LYS A 87 26.72 -22.42 35.53
C LYS A 87 25.26 -22.02 35.57
N ALA A 88 24.53 -22.04 34.41
CA ALA A 88 23.13 -21.66 34.31
C ALA A 88 22.19 -22.56 35.12
N GLU A 89 22.60 -23.81 35.43
CA GLU A 89 21.85 -24.69 36.34
C GLU A 89 21.74 -24.16 37.78
N ASN A 90 22.64 -23.26 38.17
CA ASN A 90 22.65 -22.65 39.48
C ASN A 90 21.81 -21.34 39.55
N PHE A 91 21.23 -20.89 38.45
CA PHE A 91 20.36 -19.72 38.43
C PHE A 91 19.06 -19.99 39.23
N LYS A 92 18.61 -19.03 40.05
CA LYS A 92 17.41 -19.15 40.87
C LYS A 92 16.46 -17.99 40.64
N PRO A 93 15.14 -18.23 40.49
CA PRO A 93 14.52 -19.55 40.34
C PRO A 93 14.97 -20.27 39.06
N GLN A 94 14.70 -21.58 38.96
CA GLN A 94 15.10 -22.36 37.78
C GLN A 94 14.54 -21.77 36.47
N LEU A 95 15.38 -21.76 35.44
CA LEU A 95 15.00 -21.25 34.13
C LEU A 95 13.99 -22.18 33.43
N GLY A 96 13.12 -21.61 32.61
CA GLY A 96 12.29 -22.33 31.67
C GLY A 96 12.96 -22.52 30.30
N HIS A 97 13.94 -21.65 29.99
CA HIS A 97 14.72 -21.73 28.73
C HIS A 97 16.06 -21.00 28.91
N TRP A 98 17.11 -21.47 28.23
CA TRP A 98 18.40 -20.80 28.21
C TRP A 98 18.95 -20.66 26.81
N THR A 99 19.45 -19.46 26.50
CA THR A 99 20.03 -19.12 25.20
C THR A 99 21.48 -18.73 25.37
N PHE A 100 22.35 -19.35 24.58
CA PHE A 100 23.73 -18.92 24.41
C PHE A 100 23.84 -18.01 23.19
N ALA A 101 24.01 -16.73 23.39
CA ALA A 101 24.13 -15.70 22.36
C ALA A 101 25.58 -15.28 22.16
N THR A 102 26.07 -15.21 20.93
CA THR A 102 27.45 -14.83 20.65
C THR A 102 27.55 -13.88 19.48
N THR A 103 28.54 -12.97 19.51
CA THR A 103 28.91 -12.12 18.39
C THR A 103 29.70 -12.83 17.28
N ALA A 104 30.08 -14.09 17.48
CA ALA A 104 30.63 -14.94 16.41
C ALA A 104 29.55 -15.30 15.38
N PRO A 105 29.90 -15.51 14.10
CA PRO A 105 28.99 -16.07 13.10
C PRO A 105 28.32 -17.38 13.54
N ASN A 106 27.21 -17.74 12.93
CA ASN A 106 26.58 -19.03 13.16
C ASN A 106 27.55 -20.18 12.86
N ASP A 107 27.67 -21.13 13.80
CA ASP A 107 28.49 -22.34 13.62
C ASP A 107 27.59 -23.58 13.68
N ALA A 108 27.54 -24.33 12.59
CA ALA A 108 26.68 -25.50 12.44
C ALA A 108 26.96 -26.57 13.50
N ARG A 109 28.24 -26.78 13.89
CA ARG A 109 28.63 -27.77 14.90
C ARG A 109 28.16 -27.38 16.30
N LEU A 110 28.28 -26.08 16.65
CA LEU A 110 27.80 -25.57 17.93
C LEU A 110 26.26 -25.64 18.00
N GLN A 111 25.58 -25.30 16.93
CA GLN A 111 24.11 -25.37 16.86
C GLN A 111 23.61 -26.82 16.93
N GLU A 112 24.28 -27.74 16.24
CA GLU A 112 23.96 -29.17 16.32
C GLU A 112 24.16 -29.70 17.75
N HIS A 113 25.29 -29.40 18.37
CA HIS A 113 25.55 -29.73 19.77
C HIS A 113 24.47 -29.20 20.69
N ALA A 114 24.11 -27.95 20.56
CA ALA A 114 23.06 -27.32 21.39
C ALA A 114 21.70 -28.02 21.20
N ARG A 115 21.33 -28.44 19.99
CA ARG A 115 20.08 -29.19 19.72
C ARG A 115 20.09 -30.55 20.39
N LEU A 116 21.20 -31.31 20.27
CA LEU A 116 21.32 -32.63 20.90
C LEU A 116 21.29 -32.52 22.45
N VAL A 117 22.02 -31.57 23.00
CA VAL A 117 22.00 -31.29 24.44
C VAL A 117 20.59 -30.87 24.89
N SER A 118 19.92 -30.02 24.14
CA SER A 118 18.55 -29.58 24.43
C SER A 118 17.57 -30.76 24.46
N GLU A 119 17.63 -31.65 23.46
CA GLU A 119 16.77 -32.84 23.40
C GLU A 119 16.99 -33.78 24.61
N GLN A 120 18.24 -34.01 24.96
CA GLN A 120 18.58 -34.84 26.12
C GLN A 120 18.07 -34.20 27.42
N ARG A 121 18.27 -32.89 27.59
CA ARG A 121 17.83 -32.13 28.78
C ARG A 121 16.31 -32.14 28.96
N VAL A 122 15.57 -31.98 27.87
CA VAL A 122 14.10 -32.06 27.91
C VAL A 122 13.64 -33.47 28.34
N LYS A 123 14.29 -34.53 27.87
CA LYS A 123 14.02 -35.92 28.33
C LYS A 123 14.30 -36.09 29.83
N GLU A 124 15.26 -35.35 30.40
CA GLU A 124 15.61 -35.33 31.80
C GLU A 124 14.74 -34.36 32.65
N GLY A 125 13.74 -33.69 32.05
CA GLY A 125 12.90 -32.70 32.73
C GLY A 125 13.61 -31.39 33.08
N LYS A 126 14.75 -31.11 32.43
CA LYS A 126 15.50 -29.86 32.56
C LYS A 126 15.08 -28.85 31.48
N PHE A 127 15.42 -27.58 31.70
CA PHE A 127 15.12 -26.54 30.70
C PHE A 127 15.83 -26.77 29.38
N PRO A 128 15.18 -26.50 28.23
CA PRO A 128 15.77 -26.54 26.91
C PRO A 128 16.79 -25.44 26.70
N VAL A 129 17.70 -25.67 25.74
CA VAL A 129 18.80 -24.75 25.44
C VAL A 129 18.97 -24.52 23.94
N VAL A 130 19.45 -23.33 23.55
CA VAL A 130 19.75 -22.97 22.17
C VAL A 130 21.02 -22.14 22.08
N ALA A 131 21.76 -22.29 20.98
CA ALA A 131 22.89 -21.43 20.65
C ALA A 131 22.57 -20.59 19.41
N ILE A 132 22.76 -19.29 19.51
CA ILE A 132 22.56 -18.33 18.43
C ILE A 132 23.84 -17.52 18.19
N GLY A 133 24.27 -17.43 16.96
CA GLY A 133 25.37 -16.56 16.54
C GLY A 133 24.88 -15.22 15.98
N TRP A 134 25.82 -14.42 15.51
CA TRP A 134 25.53 -13.06 15.07
C TRP A 134 24.53 -13.02 13.90
N ASP A 135 24.60 -13.95 12.96
CA ASP A 135 23.66 -13.97 11.83
C ASP A 135 22.21 -14.15 12.27
N THR A 136 21.97 -15.01 13.29
CA THR A 136 20.64 -15.19 13.89
C THR A 136 20.22 -13.95 14.67
N ILE A 137 21.15 -13.30 15.39
CA ILE A 137 20.88 -12.05 16.10
C ILE A 137 20.52 -10.95 15.11
N GLN A 138 21.21 -10.82 13.98
CA GLN A 138 20.87 -9.87 12.92
C GLN A 138 19.47 -10.14 12.34
N ALA A 139 19.13 -11.40 12.12
CA ALA A 139 17.79 -11.78 11.64
C ALA A 139 16.69 -11.41 12.65
N LEU A 140 16.93 -11.58 13.96
CA LEU A 140 16.01 -11.15 14.99
C LEU A 140 15.92 -9.62 15.09
N LEU A 141 17.04 -8.91 14.98
CA LEU A 141 17.07 -7.45 14.97
C LEU A 141 16.28 -6.87 13.80
N SER A 142 16.33 -7.52 12.64
CA SER A 142 15.57 -7.06 11.46
C SER A 142 14.05 -7.07 11.65
N THR A 143 13.54 -7.85 12.61
CA THR A 143 12.12 -7.91 12.95
C THR A 143 11.75 -6.98 14.13
N HIS A 144 12.74 -6.33 14.75
CA HIS A 144 12.57 -5.46 15.92
C HIS A 144 13.25 -4.10 15.69
N GLN A 145 12.63 -3.27 14.87
CA GLN A 145 13.14 -1.96 14.46
C GLN A 145 13.45 -1.06 15.67
N GLU A 146 12.59 -1.10 16.67
CA GLU A 146 12.74 -0.32 17.90
C GLU A 146 14.07 -0.59 18.60
N VAL A 147 14.57 -1.82 18.54
CA VAL A 147 15.86 -2.20 19.14
C VAL A 147 17.04 -1.61 18.37
N ILE A 148 16.93 -1.56 17.04
CA ILE A 148 17.99 -0.97 16.22
C ILE A 148 18.00 0.55 16.42
N GLU A 149 16.84 1.20 16.49
CA GLU A 149 16.73 2.63 16.76
C GLU A 149 17.32 3.01 18.15
N GLU A 150 17.14 2.14 19.14
CA GLU A 150 17.68 2.34 20.48
C GLU A 150 19.22 2.15 20.53
N ILE A 151 19.73 1.07 19.92
CA ILE A 151 21.12 0.63 20.09
C ILE A 151 22.05 1.08 18.97
N TYR A 152 21.54 1.22 17.76
CA TYR A 152 22.28 1.61 16.55
C TYR A 152 21.58 2.74 15.80
N PRO A 153 21.41 3.93 16.39
CA PRO A 153 20.70 5.03 15.77
C PRO A 153 21.28 5.44 14.39
N GLU A 154 22.58 5.20 14.18
CA GLU A 154 23.25 5.42 12.91
C GLU A 154 22.83 4.46 11.79
N HIS A 155 22.25 3.31 12.14
CA HIS A 155 21.78 2.29 11.18
C HIS A 155 20.25 2.29 10.99
N ALA A 156 19.51 3.08 11.74
CA ALA A 156 18.05 3.17 11.66
C ALA A 156 17.56 3.48 10.23
N SER A 157 18.35 4.23 9.44
CA SER A 157 18.05 4.56 8.05
C SER A 157 18.28 3.41 7.05
N ASP A 158 19.10 2.43 7.38
CA ASP A 158 19.43 1.30 6.49
C ASP A 158 18.53 0.06 6.74
N LEU A 159 17.67 0.13 7.74
CA LEU A 159 16.84 -0.99 8.17
C LEU A 159 15.88 -1.50 7.09
N HIS A 160 15.26 -0.62 6.33
CA HIS A 160 14.34 -1.01 5.24
C HIS A 160 15.05 -1.84 4.16
N LYS A 161 16.33 -1.56 3.90
CA LYS A 161 17.14 -2.34 2.96
C LYS A 161 17.49 -3.71 3.52
N ILE A 162 17.79 -3.78 4.81
CA ILE A 162 18.03 -5.03 5.54
C ILE A 162 16.76 -5.88 5.52
N MET A 163 15.61 -5.29 5.78
CA MET A 163 14.31 -5.98 5.75
C MET A 163 13.94 -6.48 4.36
N ALA A 164 14.17 -5.69 3.32
CA ALA A 164 13.88 -6.10 1.94
C ALA A 164 14.79 -7.25 1.48
N ALA A 165 16.06 -7.23 1.86
CA ALA A 165 17.00 -8.28 1.50
C ALA A 165 16.78 -9.58 2.31
N LEU A 166 16.40 -9.49 3.57
CA LEU A 166 16.01 -10.66 4.37
C LEU A 166 14.70 -11.31 3.87
N ARG A 167 13.79 -10.52 3.29
CA ARG A 167 12.59 -11.03 2.61
C ARG A 167 12.92 -11.69 1.26
N ALA A 168 13.99 -11.26 0.59
CA ALA A 168 14.44 -11.79 -0.70
C ALA A 168 15.33 -13.03 -0.58
N LEU A 169 15.82 -13.36 0.63
CA LEU A 169 16.53 -14.61 0.86
C LEU A 169 15.55 -15.78 0.70
N PRO A 170 15.88 -16.79 -0.12
CA PRO A 170 15.11 -18.02 -0.13
C PRO A 170 15.08 -18.58 1.30
N SER A 171 13.89 -18.99 1.75
CA SER A 171 13.69 -19.61 3.05
C SER A 171 14.66 -20.78 3.20
N SER A 172 15.77 -20.61 3.89
CA SER A 172 16.65 -21.72 4.16
C SER A 172 15.96 -22.63 5.17
N GLU A 173 16.12 -23.93 4.99
CA GLU A 173 15.57 -24.94 5.89
C GLU A 173 16.01 -24.71 7.36
N GLU A 174 17.15 -24.05 7.55
CA GLU A 174 17.67 -23.62 8.85
C GLU A 174 16.90 -22.47 9.48
N LEU A 175 16.50 -21.46 8.72
CA LEU A 175 15.64 -20.36 9.20
C LEU A 175 14.25 -20.91 9.58
N ASP A 176 13.72 -21.83 8.83
CA ASP A 176 12.46 -22.52 9.15
C ASP A 176 12.60 -23.45 10.36
N GLN A 177 13.78 -23.99 10.60
CA GLN A 177 14.04 -24.84 11.76
C GLN A 177 14.23 -24.02 13.05
N ILE A 178 14.89 -22.86 12.96
CA ILE A 178 14.97 -21.86 14.05
C ILE A 178 13.58 -21.31 14.33
N ARG A 179 12.81 -20.99 13.30
CA ARG A 179 11.42 -20.55 13.38
C ARG A 179 10.53 -21.59 14.09
N ARG A 180 10.64 -22.87 13.70
CA ARG A 180 9.92 -23.98 14.35
C ARG A 180 10.36 -24.21 15.79
N SER A 181 11.64 -24.07 16.10
CA SER A 181 12.16 -24.21 17.47
C SER A 181 11.66 -23.09 18.39
N LEU A 182 11.52 -21.86 17.88
CA LEU A 182 10.92 -20.73 18.61
C LEU A 182 9.40 -20.88 18.77
N ILE A 183 8.72 -21.48 17.79
CA ILE A 183 7.26 -21.73 17.81
C ILE A 183 6.88 -22.83 18.81
N VAL A 184 7.72 -23.85 18.99
CA VAL A 184 7.47 -24.96 19.94
C VAL A 184 7.36 -24.49 21.39
N PHE A 185 7.95 -23.34 21.72
CA PHE A 185 7.95 -22.76 23.08
C PHE A 185 6.94 -21.64 23.26
N ALA A 186 6.23 -21.20 22.20
CA ALA A 186 5.10 -20.29 22.33
C ALA A 186 3.81 -21.07 22.61
N PRO A 187 2.98 -20.69 23.59
CA PRO A 187 1.64 -21.28 23.72
C PRO A 187 0.89 -21.14 22.40
N ARG A 188 0.11 -22.15 22.00
CA ARG A 188 -0.66 -22.16 20.75
C ARG A 188 -1.60 -20.95 20.54
N SER A 189 -1.89 -20.20 21.59
CA SER A 189 -2.67 -18.95 21.57
C SER A 189 -1.86 -17.70 21.20
N SER A 190 -0.54 -17.80 21.08
CA SER A 190 0.36 -16.74 20.63
C SER A 190 1.26 -17.26 19.52
N VAL A 191 0.67 -17.88 18.50
CA VAL A 191 1.35 -18.06 17.24
C VAL A 191 1.69 -16.64 16.79
N LEU A 192 2.95 -16.22 17.03
CA LEU A 192 3.57 -15.14 16.29
C LEU A 192 3.46 -15.57 14.83
N ASN A 193 2.41 -15.12 14.15
CA ASN A 193 2.40 -15.04 12.73
C ASN A 193 3.54 -14.10 12.38
N ILE A 194 4.73 -14.68 12.12
CA ILE A 194 5.87 -14.03 11.48
C ILE A 194 5.62 -13.96 9.95
N GLU A 195 4.44 -14.26 9.50
CA GLU A 195 3.84 -13.64 8.33
C GLU A 195 3.75 -12.16 8.70
N ALA A 196 4.47 -11.30 7.94
CA ALA A 196 4.33 -9.85 8.09
C ALA A 196 2.85 -9.60 8.26
N SER A 197 2.41 -9.14 9.44
CA SER A 197 1.00 -9.15 9.75
C SER A 197 0.35 -8.31 8.68
N VAL A 198 -0.48 -8.92 7.87
CA VAL A 198 -1.17 -8.28 6.75
C VAL A 198 -1.95 -7.07 7.26
N TRP A 199 -2.21 -7.07 8.58
CA TRP A 199 -2.83 -5.99 9.33
C TRP A 199 -1.80 -5.22 10.15
N SER A 200 -1.64 -3.93 9.86
CA SER A 200 -0.85 -3.00 10.67
C SER A 200 -1.74 -2.30 11.70
N GLU A 201 -1.31 -2.25 12.96
CA GLU A 201 -2.03 -1.54 14.02
C GLU A 201 -1.88 -0.02 13.85
N VAL A 202 -3.02 0.69 13.81
CA VAL A 202 -3.06 2.15 13.71
C VAL A 202 -3.09 2.74 15.12
N LYS A 203 -2.09 3.61 15.43
CA LYS A 203 -1.99 4.34 16.69
C LYS A 203 -2.16 5.83 16.45
N PHE A 204 -2.93 6.50 17.32
CA PHE A 204 -3.20 7.94 17.23
C PHE A 204 -2.39 8.70 18.30
N GLU A 205 -1.07 8.57 18.22
CA GLU A 205 -0.14 9.23 19.14
C GLU A 205 0.44 10.50 18.50
N LYS A 206 0.66 11.56 19.31
CA LYS A 206 1.32 12.81 18.91
C LYS A 206 0.66 13.52 17.72
N PRO A 207 -0.46 14.24 17.94
CA PRO A 207 -1.14 14.99 16.88
C PRO A 207 -0.22 16.04 16.27
N ARG A 208 -0.33 16.25 14.97
CA ARG A 208 0.35 17.28 14.18
C ARG A 208 -0.63 18.34 13.73
N ASP A 209 -0.11 19.47 13.26
CA ASP A 209 -0.88 20.54 12.63
C ASP A 209 -1.16 20.31 11.14
N LEU A 210 -1.74 21.29 10.45
CA LEU A 210 -2.06 21.25 9.04
C LEU A 210 -0.86 21.38 8.09
N GLY A 211 0.35 21.60 8.60
CA GLY A 211 1.54 21.81 7.78
C GLY A 211 1.74 20.75 6.69
N PRO A 212 1.63 19.45 6.99
CA PRO A 212 1.75 18.39 5.97
C PRO A 212 0.73 18.52 4.84
N ALA A 213 -0.54 18.85 5.13
CA ALA A 213 -1.58 19.05 4.11
C ALA A 213 -1.24 20.18 3.16
N LEU A 214 -0.82 21.32 3.70
CA LEU A 214 -0.44 22.51 2.93
C LEU A 214 0.82 22.28 2.09
N MET A 215 1.66 21.35 2.50
CA MET A 215 2.85 20.92 1.76
C MET A 215 2.56 19.86 0.70
N GLY A 216 1.29 19.42 0.53
CA GLY A 216 0.90 18.38 -0.39
C GLY A 216 1.37 16.97 0.04
N ARG A 217 1.68 16.77 1.33
CA ARG A 217 2.16 15.49 1.85
C ARG A 217 1.02 14.53 2.17
N PRO A 218 1.28 13.23 2.17
CA PRO A 218 0.31 12.26 2.68
C PRO A 218 -0.02 12.57 4.14
N LEU A 219 -1.30 12.51 4.45
CA LEU A 219 -1.79 12.64 5.80
C LEU A 219 -1.99 11.25 6.41
N GLY A 220 -1.78 11.15 7.71
CA GLY A 220 -1.88 9.91 8.45
C GLY A 220 -2.56 10.09 9.82
N PRO A 221 -2.49 9.08 10.70
CA PRO A 221 -3.15 9.11 12.01
C PRO A 221 -2.82 10.34 12.88
N ALA A 222 -1.59 10.86 12.78
CA ALA A 222 -1.16 12.04 13.54
C ALA A 222 -1.82 13.35 13.06
N ASP A 223 -2.36 13.39 11.84
CA ASP A 223 -2.91 14.61 11.23
C ASP A 223 -4.43 14.71 11.42
N VAL A 224 -5.08 13.62 11.79
CA VAL A 224 -6.54 13.46 11.83
C VAL A 224 -7.21 14.52 12.72
N ALA A 225 -6.63 14.79 13.89
CA ALA A 225 -7.20 15.72 14.86
C ALA A 225 -7.19 17.19 14.38
N ALA A 226 -6.27 17.55 13.47
CA ALA A 226 -6.18 18.89 12.90
C ALA A 226 -7.08 19.08 11.67
N CYS A 227 -7.61 18.01 11.08
CA CYS A 227 -8.42 18.06 9.88
C CYS A 227 -9.89 18.31 10.21
N PRO A 228 -10.57 19.23 9.51
CA PRO A 228 -12.03 19.40 9.63
C PRO A 228 -12.78 18.08 9.35
N ILE A 229 -13.82 17.82 10.14
CA ILE A 229 -14.60 16.59 10.04
C ILE A 229 -15.65 16.77 8.93
N LEU A 230 -15.69 15.82 7.99
CA LEU A 230 -16.70 15.80 6.94
C LEU A 230 -18.00 15.12 7.42
N PRO A 231 -19.17 15.53 6.89
CA PRO A 231 -20.46 14.91 7.28
C PRO A 231 -20.51 13.38 7.05
N GLU A 232 -19.79 12.89 6.05
CA GLU A 232 -19.70 11.48 5.69
C GLU A 232 -19.12 10.63 6.85
N VAL A 233 -18.32 11.21 7.73
CA VAL A 233 -17.77 10.52 8.91
C VAL A 233 -18.89 10.06 9.85
N ALA A 234 -19.92 10.88 10.05
CA ALA A 234 -21.08 10.51 10.87
C ALA A 234 -21.91 9.39 10.21
N LEU A 235 -22.07 9.44 8.88
CA LEU A 235 -22.78 8.42 8.12
C LEU A 235 -22.04 7.08 8.18
N LEU A 236 -20.72 7.07 7.99
CA LEU A 236 -19.89 5.88 8.12
C LEU A 236 -19.99 5.26 9.52
N THR A 237 -19.98 6.12 10.56
CA THR A 237 -20.10 5.65 11.94
C THR A 237 -21.47 5.00 12.16
N ALA A 238 -22.54 5.59 11.65
CA ALA A 238 -23.90 5.05 11.76
C ALA A 238 -24.04 3.70 11.02
N ASP A 239 -23.45 3.56 9.84
CA ASP A 239 -23.43 2.30 9.10
C ASP A 239 -22.67 1.20 9.84
N LEU A 240 -21.51 1.52 10.40
CA LEU A 240 -20.76 0.57 11.24
C LEU A 240 -21.56 0.13 12.47
N GLU A 241 -22.21 1.05 13.15
CA GLU A 241 -23.06 0.73 14.31
C GLU A 241 -24.28 -0.12 13.94
N ARG A 242 -24.84 0.07 12.73
CA ARG A 242 -26.00 -0.66 12.23
C ARG A 242 -25.65 -2.05 11.68
N ALA A 243 -24.61 -2.15 10.87
CA ALA A 243 -24.31 -3.33 10.07
C ALA A 243 -22.94 -3.96 10.35
N GLY A 244 -22.06 -3.31 11.13
CA GLY A 244 -20.67 -3.73 11.32
C GLY A 244 -19.78 -3.49 10.10
N THR A 245 -20.34 -2.96 9.01
CA THR A 245 -19.61 -2.66 7.76
C THR A 245 -19.96 -1.27 7.26
N ALA A 246 -18.99 -0.56 6.68
CA ALA A 246 -19.24 0.70 5.99
C ALA A 246 -18.24 0.87 4.84
N ARG A 247 -18.70 1.52 3.77
CA ARG A 247 -17.92 1.77 2.56
C ARG A 247 -17.94 3.24 2.22
N LEU A 248 -16.79 3.80 1.84
CA LEU A 248 -16.62 5.17 1.38
C LEU A 248 -16.09 5.16 -0.04
N ALA A 249 -16.74 5.83 -0.96
CA ALA A 249 -16.27 5.99 -2.34
C ALA A 249 -16.00 7.47 -2.65
N GLY A 250 -14.95 7.75 -3.42
CA GLY A 250 -14.65 9.12 -3.84
C GLY A 250 -13.43 9.18 -4.76
N VAL A 251 -13.30 10.30 -5.47
CA VAL A 251 -12.18 10.54 -6.40
C VAL A 251 -10.83 10.63 -5.68
N PRO A 252 -9.69 10.46 -6.38
CA PRO A 252 -8.37 10.67 -5.78
C PRO A 252 -8.22 12.08 -5.21
N GLY A 253 -7.73 12.18 -3.97
CA GLY A 253 -7.54 13.48 -3.30
C GLY A 253 -8.80 14.07 -2.64
N ALA A 254 -9.93 13.36 -2.65
CA ALA A 254 -11.18 13.80 -2.02
C ALA A 254 -11.16 13.81 -0.48
N GLY A 255 -10.19 13.15 0.15
CA GLY A 255 -10.08 13.08 1.61
C GLY A 255 -10.52 11.74 2.23
N LYS A 256 -10.72 10.69 1.41
CA LYS A 256 -11.17 9.36 1.86
C LYS A 256 -10.36 8.81 3.04
N SER A 257 -9.03 8.73 2.89
CA SER A 257 -8.14 8.16 3.92
C SER A 257 -8.25 8.92 5.24
N ILE A 258 -8.40 10.24 5.22
CA ILE A 258 -8.61 11.02 6.44
C ILE A 258 -10.00 10.77 7.04
N SER A 259 -11.04 10.70 6.23
CA SER A 259 -12.40 10.44 6.72
C SER A 259 -12.49 9.07 7.42
N ILE A 260 -11.91 8.01 6.83
CA ILE A 260 -11.88 6.69 7.50
C ILE A 260 -11.02 6.68 8.75
N LEU A 261 -9.91 7.44 8.78
CA LEU A 261 -9.09 7.60 9.98
C LEU A 261 -9.78 8.43 11.06
N GLN A 262 -10.67 9.37 10.71
CA GLN A 262 -11.50 10.09 11.68
C GLN A 262 -12.51 9.17 12.36
N VAL A 263 -13.16 8.28 11.61
CA VAL A 263 -13.99 7.19 12.17
C VAL A 263 -13.14 6.30 13.07
N ALA A 264 -11.97 5.91 12.60
CA ALA A 264 -11.05 5.06 13.37
C ALA A 264 -10.59 5.71 14.67
N LEU A 265 -10.31 7.02 14.68
CA LEU A 265 -9.99 7.76 15.90
C LEU A 265 -11.17 7.74 16.90
N GLN A 266 -12.40 7.90 16.44
CA GLN A 266 -13.59 7.81 17.31
C GLN A 266 -13.68 6.41 17.93
N MET A 267 -13.44 5.35 17.17
CA MET A 267 -13.47 3.98 17.68
C MET A 267 -12.30 3.71 18.63
N TYR A 268 -11.10 4.19 18.29
CA TYR A 268 -9.93 4.12 19.18
C TYR A 268 -10.18 4.78 20.55
N CYS A 269 -10.80 5.96 20.56
CA CYS A 269 -11.21 6.65 21.80
C CYS A 269 -12.28 5.86 22.60
N ARG A 270 -13.09 5.01 21.93
CA ARG A 270 -14.05 4.09 22.57
C ARG A 270 -13.38 2.79 23.04
N GLY A 271 -12.06 2.64 22.91
CA GLY A 271 -11.29 1.47 23.35
C GLY A 271 -11.19 0.34 22.31
N TRP A 272 -11.59 0.57 21.06
CA TRP A 272 -11.43 -0.37 19.97
C TRP A 272 -9.98 -0.43 19.51
N ARG A 273 -9.54 -1.61 19.10
CA ARG A 273 -8.30 -1.77 18.35
C ARG A 273 -8.56 -1.40 16.89
N VAL A 274 -7.62 -0.71 16.26
CA VAL A 274 -7.72 -0.32 14.85
C VAL A 274 -6.61 -0.99 14.07
N LEU A 275 -6.98 -1.74 13.05
CA LEU A 275 -6.06 -2.45 12.15
C LEU A 275 -6.28 -1.98 10.72
N ARG A 276 -5.21 -1.69 9.99
CA ARG A 276 -5.24 -1.30 8.58
C ARG A 276 -4.55 -2.36 7.75
N LEU A 277 -5.14 -2.73 6.61
CA LEU A 277 -4.53 -3.60 5.63
C LEU A 277 -3.25 -2.95 5.11
N ALA A 278 -2.12 -3.66 5.24
CA ALA A 278 -0.80 -3.12 4.88
C ALA A 278 -0.58 -3.11 3.36
N ASP A 279 -1.09 -4.13 2.67
CA ASP A 279 -1.01 -4.28 1.22
C ASP A 279 -2.37 -4.74 0.66
N PRO A 280 -3.11 -3.88 -0.06
CA PRO A 280 -4.40 -4.24 -0.63
C PRO A 280 -4.31 -5.25 -1.80
N ILE A 281 -3.11 -5.47 -2.36
CA ILE A 281 -2.88 -6.37 -3.51
C ILE A 281 -2.49 -7.79 -3.05
N GLY A 282 -2.10 -7.94 -1.77
CA GLY A 282 -1.63 -9.21 -1.19
C GLY A 282 -2.71 -10.28 -1.01
N GLU A 283 -2.29 -11.41 -0.43
CA GLU A 283 -3.20 -12.51 -0.08
C GLU A 283 -4.18 -12.11 1.03
N ILE A 284 -5.32 -12.80 1.06
CA ILE A 284 -6.42 -12.60 2.02
C ILE A 284 -5.94 -12.89 3.44
N PRO A 285 -5.96 -11.91 4.35
CA PRO A 285 -5.68 -12.19 5.76
C PRO A 285 -6.91 -12.69 6.49
N SER A 286 -6.75 -13.71 7.29
CA SER A 286 -7.74 -14.05 8.30
C SER A 286 -7.86 -12.94 9.36
N PHE A 287 -9.03 -12.81 9.97
CA PHE A 287 -9.19 -11.95 11.13
C PHE A 287 -8.32 -12.42 12.30
N ASP A 288 -7.75 -11.46 13.02
CA ASP A 288 -7.10 -11.73 14.30
C ASP A 288 -8.16 -12.18 15.33
N GLU A 289 -7.93 -13.29 16.00
CA GLU A 289 -8.83 -13.83 17.05
C GLU A 289 -8.77 -13.03 18.37
N SER A 290 -8.53 -11.74 18.28
CA SER A 290 -8.48 -10.85 19.45
C SER A 290 -9.86 -10.77 20.13
N LEU A 291 -9.86 -10.88 21.45
CA LEU A 291 -11.06 -10.67 22.30
C LEU A 291 -11.46 -9.18 22.39
N LYS A 292 -10.62 -8.27 21.93
CA LYS A 292 -10.92 -6.82 21.93
C LYS A 292 -11.75 -6.46 20.69
N PRO A 293 -12.74 -5.57 20.83
CA PRO A 293 -13.42 -5.01 19.67
C PRO A 293 -12.42 -4.39 18.69
N THR A 294 -12.50 -4.76 17.42
CA THR A 294 -11.51 -4.39 16.40
C THR A 294 -12.18 -3.81 15.16
N LEU A 295 -11.70 -2.65 14.73
CA LEU A 295 -12.05 -2.03 13.45
C LEU A 295 -10.96 -2.38 12.43
N TYR A 296 -11.34 -3.02 11.35
CA TYR A 296 -10.49 -3.35 10.21
C TYR A 296 -10.68 -2.31 9.10
N ILE A 297 -9.60 -1.70 8.66
CA ILE A 297 -9.59 -0.67 7.62
C ILE A 297 -8.95 -1.24 6.36
N VAL A 298 -9.67 -1.15 5.24
CA VAL A 298 -9.16 -1.42 3.90
C VAL A 298 -9.16 -0.11 3.12
N ASP A 299 -8.03 0.60 3.14
CA ASP A 299 -7.83 1.79 2.31
C ASP A 299 -7.42 1.34 0.90
N ASP A 300 -7.79 2.09 -0.13
CA ASP A 300 -7.61 1.69 -1.53
C ASP A 300 -8.23 0.32 -1.88
N ALA A 301 -9.39 0.02 -1.30
CA ALA A 301 -10.13 -1.22 -1.48
C ALA A 301 -10.42 -1.57 -2.96
N HIS A 302 -10.40 -0.59 -3.87
CA HIS A 302 -10.50 -0.80 -5.31
C HIS A 302 -9.31 -1.57 -5.91
N LEU A 303 -8.20 -1.74 -5.19
CA LEU A 303 -7.05 -2.55 -5.57
C LEU A 303 -7.15 -3.98 -5.03
N THR A 304 -8.11 -4.25 -4.14
CA THR A 304 -8.32 -5.54 -3.51
C THR A 304 -9.33 -6.37 -4.33
N ARG A 305 -9.19 -7.70 -4.31
CA ARG A 305 -10.14 -8.59 -4.97
C ARG A 305 -11.53 -8.45 -4.37
N PRO A 306 -12.58 -8.21 -5.16
CA PRO A 306 -13.94 -7.99 -4.64
C PRO A 306 -14.47 -9.17 -3.81
N ALA A 307 -14.19 -10.41 -4.23
CA ALA A 307 -14.58 -11.61 -3.48
C ALA A 307 -14.01 -11.62 -2.06
N PHE A 308 -12.78 -11.17 -1.89
CA PHE A 308 -12.15 -11.05 -0.59
C PHE A 308 -12.84 -10.01 0.30
N LEU A 309 -13.14 -8.84 -0.25
CA LEU A 309 -13.81 -7.80 0.50
C LEU A 309 -15.19 -8.25 0.97
N ARG A 310 -15.92 -9.00 0.14
CA ARG A 310 -17.20 -9.59 0.55
C ARG A 310 -17.02 -10.59 1.69
N GLU A 311 -16.09 -11.52 1.56
CA GLU A 311 -15.80 -12.49 2.62
C GLU A 311 -15.45 -11.81 3.94
N LEU A 312 -14.60 -10.74 3.87
CA LEU A 312 -14.24 -9.95 5.03
C LEU A 312 -15.47 -9.27 5.66
N GLU A 313 -16.35 -8.70 4.85
CA GLU A 313 -17.57 -8.02 5.32
C GLU A 313 -18.62 -9.00 5.85
N GLU A 314 -18.79 -10.18 5.23
CA GLU A 314 -19.69 -11.24 5.69
C GLU A 314 -19.31 -11.79 7.08
N GLN A 315 -18.02 -11.72 7.42
CA GLN A 315 -17.50 -12.12 8.72
C GLN A 315 -17.58 -11.01 9.79
N ALA A 316 -18.14 -9.84 9.48
CA ALA A 316 -18.34 -8.77 10.45
C ALA A 316 -19.27 -9.23 11.60
N THR A 317 -18.98 -8.77 12.82
CA THR A 317 -19.74 -9.09 14.04
C THR A 317 -19.86 -7.83 14.91
N ALA A 318 -20.59 -7.92 16.02
CA ALA A 318 -20.70 -6.82 16.98
C ALA A 318 -19.33 -6.32 17.55
N SER A 319 -18.28 -7.15 17.49
CA SER A 319 -16.95 -6.82 17.95
C SER A 319 -15.89 -6.78 16.84
N ARG A 320 -16.28 -6.98 15.60
CA ARG A 320 -15.43 -6.92 14.41
C ARG A 320 -16.12 -6.11 13.32
N TRP A 321 -15.61 -4.91 13.08
CA TRP A 321 -16.15 -4.02 12.08
C TRP A 321 -15.18 -3.86 10.91
N VAL A 322 -15.71 -3.64 9.71
CA VAL A 322 -14.95 -3.47 8.47
C VAL A 322 -15.30 -2.12 7.85
N LEU A 323 -14.28 -1.31 7.60
CA LEU A 323 -14.40 0.00 6.95
C LEU A 323 -13.52 0.05 5.73
N SER A 324 -14.10 0.18 4.55
CA SER A 324 -13.38 0.18 3.28
C SER A 324 -13.53 1.51 2.53
N ALA A 325 -12.45 1.94 1.85
CA ALA A 325 -12.44 3.14 1.03
C ALA A 325 -12.06 2.81 -0.41
N TYR A 326 -12.87 3.27 -1.35
CA TYR A 326 -12.75 3.02 -2.78
C TYR A 326 -12.40 4.28 -3.54
N THR A 327 -11.43 4.20 -4.41
CA THR A 327 -11.17 5.26 -5.39
C THR A 327 -12.01 4.98 -6.64
N ILE A 328 -12.85 5.96 -7.01
CA ILE A 328 -13.63 5.96 -8.24
C ILE A 328 -13.02 6.93 -9.24
N SER A 329 -13.27 6.72 -10.54
CA SER A 329 -12.96 7.69 -11.58
C SER A 329 -13.84 8.93 -11.44
N GLU A 330 -13.50 10.03 -12.11
CA GLU A 330 -14.29 11.28 -12.08
C GLU A 330 -15.69 11.12 -12.70
N ASP A 331 -15.93 10.04 -13.42
CA ASP A 331 -17.24 9.69 -13.93
C ASP A 331 -18.19 9.33 -12.79
N LYS A 332 -19.42 9.85 -12.89
CA LYS A 332 -20.46 9.83 -11.85
C LYS A 332 -21.06 8.46 -11.55
N SER A 333 -20.46 7.36 -11.98
CA SER A 333 -20.93 6.02 -11.64
C SER A 333 -20.72 5.80 -10.14
N GLY A 334 -21.77 6.01 -9.36
CA GLY A 334 -21.75 5.75 -7.93
C GLY A 334 -21.35 4.31 -7.66
N PHE A 335 -20.53 4.08 -6.64
CA PHE A 335 -20.23 2.72 -6.17
C PHE A 335 -21.42 2.26 -5.31
N PRO A 336 -22.18 1.26 -5.73
CA PRO A 336 -23.39 0.83 -5.00
C PRO A 336 -23.07 0.40 -3.56
N GLY A 337 -23.87 0.84 -2.60
CA GLY A 337 -23.70 0.50 -1.20
C GLY A 337 -22.51 1.19 -0.52
N ALA A 338 -21.97 2.26 -1.11
CA ALA A 338 -20.95 3.08 -0.47
C ALA A 338 -21.46 4.52 -0.28
N ILE A 339 -21.09 5.11 0.84
CA ILE A 339 -21.27 6.55 1.06
C ILE A 339 -20.36 7.28 0.07
N HIS A 340 -20.95 8.16 -0.74
CA HIS A 340 -20.18 8.92 -1.74
C HIS A 340 -19.64 10.21 -1.13
N LEU A 341 -18.34 10.40 -1.23
CA LEU A 341 -17.66 11.62 -0.81
C LEU A 341 -17.58 12.61 -1.97
N ASP A 342 -18.49 13.61 -1.97
CA ASP A 342 -18.46 14.71 -2.92
C ASP A 342 -17.26 15.62 -2.64
N ALA A 343 -16.27 15.56 -3.52
CA ALA A 343 -15.02 16.28 -3.37
C ALA A 343 -15.20 17.81 -3.33
N LYS A 344 -16.13 18.35 -4.13
CA LYS A 344 -16.41 19.79 -4.17
C LYS A 344 -17.10 20.28 -2.89
N ARG A 345 -18.02 19.50 -2.34
CA ARG A 345 -18.66 19.75 -1.03
C ARG A 345 -17.62 19.63 0.08
N ALA A 346 -16.75 18.63 0.04
CA ALA A 346 -15.67 18.45 1.01
C ALA A 346 -14.73 19.68 1.04
N VAL A 347 -14.36 20.24 -0.11
CA VAL A 347 -13.58 21.49 -0.17
C VAL A 347 -14.26 22.61 0.61
N ARG A 348 -15.57 22.81 0.43
CA ARG A 348 -16.30 23.87 1.13
C ARG A 348 -16.34 23.66 2.65
N VAL A 349 -16.58 22.41 3.08
CA VAL A 349 -16.59 22.06 4.52
C VAL A 349 -15.23 22.31 5.15
N ILE A 350 -14.15 21.91 4.45
CA ILE A 350 -12.79 22.09 4.94
C ILE A 350 -12.41 23.57 4.97
N ALA A 351 -12.78 24.35 3.94
CA ALA A 351 -12.55 25.79 3.92
C ALA A 351 -13.24 26.49 5.09
N ASN A 352 -14.50 26.17 5.38
CA ASN A 352 -15.22 26.68 6.53
C ASN A 352 -14.57 26.29 7.87
N GLY A 353 -14.08 25.03 7.99
CA GLY A 353 -13.33 24.58 9.16
C GLY A 353 -12.01 25.35 9.35
N PHE A 354 -11.33 25.67 8.26
CA PHE A 354 -10.11 26.50 8.29
C PHE A 354 -10.40 27.94 8.69
N LEU A 355 -11.51 28.51 8.26
CA LEU A 355 -11.98 29.82 8.73
C LEU A 355 -12.35 29.83 10.21
N ALA A 356 -13.01 28.77 10.69
CA ALA A 356 -13.35 28.62 12.09
C ALA A 356 -12.09 28.51 13.00
N SER A 357 -10.99 28.00 12.46
CA SER A 357 -9.68 27.90 13.13
C SER A 357 -8.67 28.87 12.50
N ARG A 358 -9.08 30.07 12.16
CA ARG A 358 -8.36 31.06 11.34
C ARG A 358 -6.91 31.28 11.79
N GLU A 359 -6.67 31.51 13.07
CA GLU A 359 -5.33 31.80 13.58
C GLU A 359 -4.35 30.62 13.39
N ALA A 360 -4.79 29.42 13.73
CA ALA A 360 -3.98 28.22 13.57
C ALA A 360 -3.71 27.91 12.09
N THR A 361 -4.73 28.08 11.24
CA THR A 361 -4.61 27.88 9.80
C THR A 361 -3.66 28.90 9.18
N LEU A 362 -3.78 30.19 9.54
CA LEU A 362 -2.91 31.26 9.06
C LEU A 362 -1.45 31.01 9.48
N ALA A 363 -1.22 30.59 10.73
CA ALA A 363 0.11 30.24 11.19
C ALA A 363 0.73 29.08 10.38
N ALA A 364 -0.04 28.03 10.11
CA ALA A 364 0.40 26.90 9.29
C ALA A 364 0.67 27.32 7.83
N VAL A 365 -0.18 28.17 7.24
CA VAL A 365 0.01 28.71 5.86
C VAL A 365 1.28 29.56 5.79
N ARG A 366 1.51 30.44 6.75
CA ARG A 366 2.72 31.26 6.82
C ARG A 366 3.97 30.40 6.90
N GLN A 367 3.96 29.39 7.76
CA GLN A 367 5.09 28.47 7.87
C GLN A 367 5.31 27.67 6.57
N ALA A 368 4.26 27.30 5.87
CA ALA A 368 4.35 26.64 4.57
C ALA A 368 4.91 27.55 3.47
N ASP A 369 4.56 28.84 3.50
CA ASP A 369 4.97 29.85 2.50
C ASP A 369 6.34 30.48 2.76
N ASP A 370 6.92 30.37 3.96
CA ASP A 370 8.23 30.99 4.29
C ASP A 370 9.34 30.66 3.30
N ARG A 371 9.25 29.51 2.63
CA ARG A 371 10.21 29.08 1.61
C ARG A 371 10.01 29.73 0.24
N ILE A 372 8.82 30.29 -0.01
CA ILE A 372 8.46 30.89 -1.30
C ILE A 372 8.55 32.43 -1.22
N GLY A 373 8.73 32.97 -0.03
CA GLY A 373 8.83 34.42 0.21
C GLY A 373 7.51 35.18 0.09
N ASP A 374 6.40 34.48 -0.02
CA ASP A 374 5.08 35.06 -0.25
C ASP A 374 4.22 34.89 1.01
N ARG A 375 4.30 35.88 1.90
CA ARG A 375 3.54 35.88 3.15
C ARG A 375 2.20 36.56 2.93
N PRO A 376 1.06 35.87 3.09
CA PRO A 376 -0.24 36.51 3.06
C PRO A 376 -0.36 37.47 4.24
N GLY A 377 -0.79 38.68 3.98
CA GLY A 377 -1.26 39.60 5.02
C GLY A 377 -2.54 39.06 5.68
N ASP A 378 -2.78 39.43 6.94
CA ASP A 378 -3.97 39.00 7.68
C ASP A 378 -5.29 39.37 6.97
N GLU A 379 -5.33 40.52 6.32
CA GLU A 379 -6.49 41.03 5.58
C GLU A 379 -6.75 40.29 4.26
N GLN A 380 -5.73 39.64 3.69
CA GLN A 380 -5.83 38.90 2.42
C GLN A 380 -6.04 37.41 2.61
N PHE A 381 -5.95 36.91 3.83
CA PHE A 381 -6.03 35.47 4.08
C PHE A 381 -7.38 34.88 3.70
N ASP A 382 -8.47 35.54 4.08
CA ASP A 382 -9.83 35.05 3.80
C ASP A 382 -10.11 35.04 2.30
N LEU A 383 -9.67 36.07 1.55
CA LEU A 383 -9.74 36.10 0.08
C LEU A 383 -8.91 34.99 -0.57
N ARG A 384 -7.72 34.70 -0.03
CA ARG A 384 -6.87 33.65 -0.51
C ARG A 384 -7.50 32.27 -0.27
N LEU A 385 -8.14 32.08 0.87
CA LEU A 385 -8.84 30.86 1.22
C LEU A 385 -10.06 30.63 0.31
N GLU A 386 -10.88 31.67 0.11
CA GLU A 386 -12.02 31.67 -0.82
C GLU A 386 -11.56 31.33 -2.26
N HIS A 387 -10.53 32.02 -2.74
CA HIS A 387 -9.96 31.76 -4.07
C HIS A 387 -9.41 30.34 -4.23
N ALA A 388 -8.75 29.80 -3.19
CA ALA A 388 -8.29 28.42 -3.21
C ALA A 388 -9.48 27.43 -3.25
N ALA A 389 -10.57 27.72 -2.51
CA ALA A 389 -11.76 26.89 -2.48
C ALA A 389 -12.55 26.93 -3.80
N GLU A 390 -12.60 28.09 -4.47
CA GLU A 390 -13.25 28.21 -5.79
C GLU A 390 -12.51 27.40 -6.87
N LYS A 391 -11.18 27.48 -6.88
CA LYS A 391 -10.33 26.82 -7.89
C LYS A 391 -10.15 25.32 -7.66
N ALA A 392 -10.26 24.86 -6.42
CA ALA A 392 -10.03 23.48 -6.11
C ALA A 392 -11.21 22.59 -6.52
N LEU A 393 -10.91 21.46 -7.14
CA LEU A 393 -11.86 20.41 -7.46
C LEU A 393 -12.01 19.41 -6.31
N TYR A 394 -10.96 19.26 -5.48
CA TYR A 394 -10.91 18.29 -4.38
C TYR A 394 -10.00 18.80 -3.23
N PRO A 395 -10.16 18.30 -2.00
CA PRO A 395 -9.47 18.74 -0.80
C PRO A 395 -7.95 18.83 -0.89
N TRP A 396 -7.29 17.82 -1.49
CA TRP A 396 -5.84 17.87 -1.66
C TRP A 396 -5.40 19.09 -2.48
N GLN A 397 -6.10 19.37 -3.59
CA GLN A 397 -5.81 20.51 -4.44
C GLN A 397 -6.05 21.84 -3.70
N PHE A 398 -7.10 21.91 -2.89
CA PHE A 398 -7.40 23.07 -2.05
C PHE A 398 -6.25 23.37 -1.08
N CYS A 399 -5.82 22.38 -0.31
CA CYS A 399 -4.71 22.55 0.62
C CYS A 399 -3.40 22.90 -0.11
N PHE A 400 -3.14 22.28 -1.26
CA PHE A 400 -1.96 22.55 -2.07
C PHE A 400 -1.98 24.00 -2.62
N ILE A 401 -3.11 24.50 -3.13
CA ILE A 401 -3.25 25.88 -3.62
C ILE A 401 -3.07 26.86 -2.47
N LEU A 402 -3.70 26.61 -1.33
CA LEU A 402 -3.61 27.45 -0.13
C LEU A 402 -2.17 27.53 0.38
N GLY A 403 -1.42 26.42 0.32
CA GLY A 403 0.00 26.32 0.69
C GLY A 403 1.00 26.79 -0.37
N GLY A 404 0.56 27.58 -1.38
CA GLY A 404 1.44 28.13 -2.44
C GLY A 404 1.23 27.52 -3.82
N GLY A 405 0.58 26.37 -3.95
CA GLY A 405 0.08 25.79 -5.20
C GLY A 405 1.12 25.68 -6.32
N TRP A 406 0.71 26.13 -7.51
CA TRP A 406 1.53 26.11 -8.73
C TRP A 406 2.83 26.91 -8.61
N ARG A 407 2.83 28.04 -7.85
CA ARG A 407 4.06 28.82 -7.57
C ARG A 407 5.07 27.97 -6.83
N ARG A 408 4.63 27.18 -5.85
CA ARG A 408 5.48 26.23 -5.13
C ARG A 408 6.02 25.17 -6.06
N ALA A 409 5.19 24.54 -6.91
CA ALA A 409 5.63 23.54 -7.86
C ALA A 409 6.65 24.11 -8.86
N ASN A 410 6.41 25.33 -9.38
CA ASN A 410 7.36 26.02 -10.24
C ASN A 410 8.67 26.33 -9.51
N ALA A 411 8.61 26.82 -8.27
CA ALA A 411 9.78 27.09 -7.45
C ALA A 411 10.57 25.79 -7.15
N MET A 412 9.88 24.70 -6.85
CA MET A 412 10.50 23.39 -6.63
C MET A 412 11.21 22.90 -7.91
N ALA A 413 10.55 22.94 -9.07
CA ALA A 413 11.14 22.53 -10.34
C ALA A 413 12.36 23.41 -10.71
N SER A 414 12.24 24.74 -10.55
CA SER A 414 13.34 25.67 -10.82
C SER A 414 14.51 25.48 -9.87
N SER A 415 14.26 25.25 -8.58
CA SER A 415 15.30 25.00 -7.59
C SER A 415 15.99 23.66 -7.84
N ALA A 416 15.23 22.61 -8.21
CA ALA A 416 15.80 21.31 -8.57
C ALA A 416 16.72 21.44 -9.80
N ARG A 417 16.30 22.21 -10.80
CA ARG A 417 17.13 22.48 -11.99
C ARG A 417 18.39 23.25 -11.64
N ALA A 418 18.29 24.31 -10.85
CA ALA A 418 19.46 25.09 -10.40
C ALA A 418 20.48 24.23 -9.61
N ALA A 419 19.99 23.20 -8.93
CA ALA A 419 20.83 22.23 -8.20
C ALA A 419 21.28 21.03 -9.06
N GLY A 420 20.90 20.94 -10.34
CA GLY A 420 21.16 19.78 -11.18
C GLY A 420 20.44 18.51 -10.76
N ALA A 421 19.32 18.64 -10.03
CA ALA A 421 18.58 17.53 -9.43
C ALA A 421 17.21 17.26 -10.11
N ASP A 422 16.85 18.03 -11.13
CA ASP A 422 15.55 17.95 -11.82
C ASP A 422 15.37 16.63 -12.57
N VAL A 423 16.41 16.07 -13.17
CA VAL A 423 16.38 14.75 -13.84
C VAL A 423 16.06 13.64 -12.83
N VAL A 424 16.69 13.68 -11.65
CA VAL A 424 16.43 12.71 -10.58
C VAL A 424 15.02 12.86 -10.02
N LEU A 425 14.53 14.10 -9.89
CA LEU A 425 13.17 14.36 -9.46
C LEU A 425 12.13 13.86 -10.48
N ALA A 426 12.40 14.03 -11.79
CA ALA A 426 11.58 13.47 -12.86
C ALA A 426 11.56 11.93 -12.82
N ALA A 427 12.73 11.30 -12.61
CA ALA A 427 12.82 9.85 -12.46
C ALA A 427 11.99 9.33 -11.26
N ALA A 428 12.05 10.02 -10.13
CA ALA A 428 11.26 9.69 -8.95
C ALA A 428 9.74 9.79 -9.24
N ALA A 429 9.31 10.86 -9.91
CA ALA A 429 7.92 11.07 -10.29
C ALA A 429 7.42 10.00 -11.28
N ILE A 430 8.18 9.71 -12.35
CA ILE A 430 7.85 8.68 -13.35
C ILE A 430 7.70 7.32 -12.67
N ARG A 431 8.68 6.94 -11.84
CA ARG A 431 8.63 5.66 -11.15
C ARG A 431 7.45 5.57 -10.18
N GLN A 432 7.19 6.62 -9.41
CA GLN A 432 6.06 6.67 -8.48
C GLN A 432 4.72 6.45 -9.18
N LEU A 433 4.50 7.12 -10.32
CA LEU A 433 3.28 6.95 -11.11
C LEU A 433 3.15 5.54 -11.66
N ALA A 434 4.21 5.02 -12.28
CA ALA A 434 4.22 3.70 -12.91
C ALA A 434 4.13 2.55 -11.89
N SER A 435 4.64 2.71 -10.68
CA SER A 435 4.61 1.70 -9.64
C SER A 435 3.39 1.78 -8.70
N ARG A 436 2.46 2.71 -8.93
CA ARG A 436 1.31 2.96 -8.03
C ARG A 436 1.72 3.26 -6.60
N ASP A 437 2.62 4.23 -6.44
CA ASP A 437 3.15 4.64 -5.13
C ASP A 437 3.94 3.55 -4.39
N ALA A 438 4.43 2.52 -5.10
CA ALA A 438 5.31 1.54 -4.47
C ALA A 438 6.62 2.19 -4.01
N HIS A 439 7.17 1.65 -2.95
CA HIS A 439 8.45 2.08 -2.37
C HIS A 439 9.56 2.24 -3.43
N CYS A 440 10.34 3.31 -3.33
CA CYS A 440 11.46 3.60 -4.22
C CYS A 440 12.78 3.69 -3.45
N SER A 441 13.66 2.70 -3.62
CA SER A 441 15.00 2.74 -3.04
C SER A 441 15.94 3.61 -3.85
N ARG A 442 17.07 4.01 -3.23
CA ARG A 442 18.14 4.78 -3.89
C ARG A 442 18.71 4.04 -5.10
N GLU A 443 18.92 2.74 -4.98
CA GLU A 443 19.43 1.92 -6.08
C GLU A 443 18.45 1.88 -7.26
N MET A 444 17.15 1.71 -6.99
CA MET A 444 16.13 1.72 -8.02
C MET A 444 16.08 3.06 -8.76
N LEU A 445 16.21 4.17 -8.04
CA LEU A 445 16.18 5.49 -8.64
C LEU A 445 17.45 5.77 -9.47
N LEU A 446 18.63 5.44 -8.96
CA LEU A 446 19.89 5.59 -9.69
C LEU A 446 19.95 4.69 -10.93
N ARG A 447 19.41 3.48 -10.85
CA ARG A 447 19.30 2.57 -12.01
C ARG A 447 18.39 3.16 -13.10
N LEU A 448 17.30 3.84 -12.70
CA LEU A 448 16.40 4.48 -13.66
C LEU A 448 17.02 5.70 -14.32
N VAL A 449 17.80 6.48 -13.58
CA VAL A 449 18.58 7.62 -14.12
C VAL A 449 19.68 7.12 -15.06
N GLY A 450 20.24 5.94 -14.80
CA GLY A 450 21.26 5.30 -15.66
C GLY A 450 22.56 6.09 -15.77
N ASP A 451 23.18 5.99 -16.94
CA ASP A 451 24.46 6.68 -17.23
C ASP A 451 24.29 8.19 -17.53
N GLU A 452 23.07 8.71 -17.48
CA GLU A 452 22.76 10.11 -17.77
C GLU A 452 23.34 11.09 -16.72
N LEU A 453 23.64 10.56 -15.52
CA LEU A 453 24.36 11.27 -14.45
C LEU A 453 25.45 10.35 -13.89
N SER A 454 26.59 10.92 -13.50
CA SER A 454 27.56 10.15 -12.74
C SER A 454 26.93 9.67 -11.41
N ASN A 455 27.35 8.52 -10.90
CA ASN A 455 26.85 7.99 -9.63
C ASN A 455 27.05 8.98 -8.46
N SER A 456 28.10 9.80 -8.48
CA SER A 456 28.35 10.83 -7.49
C SER A 456 27.34 11.96 -7.59
N ASP A 457 27.02 12.42 -8.80
CA ASP A 457 26.09 13.52 -9.05
C ASP A 457 24.64 13.07 -8.75
N GLY A 458 24.27 11.84 -9.15
CA GLY A 458 22.98 11.24 -8.82
C GLY A 458 22.75 11.12 -7.30
N ASN A 459 23.77 10.71 -6.54
CA ASN A 459 23.69 10.64 -5.09
C ASN A 459 23.58 12.03 -4.45
N ALA A 460 24.36 13.00 -4.90
CA ALA A 460 24.29 14.38 -4.41
C ALA A 460 22.92 15.01 -4.70
N ALA A 461 22.35 14.76 -5.87
CA ALA A 461 21.01 15.20 -6.24
C ALA A 461 19.93 14.59 -5.33
N ILE A 462 19.99 13.29 -5.05
CA ILE A 462 19.07 12.61 -4.12
C ILE A 462 19.16 13.24 -2.72
N ASP A 463 20.39 13.40 -2.20
CA ASP A 463 20.61 13.95 -0.87
C ASP A 463 20.07 15.38 -0.77
N TRP A 464 20.26 16.18 -1.80
CA TRP A 464 19.70 17.53 -1.88
C TRP A 464 18.16 17.51 -1.93
N LEU A 465 17.54 16.66 -2.77
CA LEU A 465 16.10 16.56 -2.90
C LEU A 465 15.42 16.13 -1.59
N VAL A 466 16.03 15.20 -0.85
CA VAL A 466 15.54 14.78 0.46
C VAL A 466 15.73 15.89 1.49
N ALA A 467 16.88 16.57 1.52
CA ALA A 467 17.14 17.70 2.41
C ALA A 467 16.15 18.86 2.17
N GLN A 468 15.80 19.12 0.91
CA GLN A 468 14.77 20.10 0.54
C GLN A 468 13.34 19.58 0.73
N ARG A 469 13.16 18.34 1.13
CA ARG A 469 11.86 17.67 1.32
C ARG A 469 11.02 17.60 0.03
N PHE A 470 11.67 17.52 -1.13
CA PHE A 470 11.03 17.24 -2.42
C PHE A 470 10.74 15.75 -2.57
N LEU A 471 11.51 14.91 -1.90
CA LEU A 471 11.25 13.49 -1.70
C LEU A 471 10.96 13.19 -0.22
N LEU A 472 10.26 12.09 0.07
CA LEU A 472 9.77 11.77 1.41
C LEU A 472 10.91 11.57 2.41
N SER A 473 11.85 10.68 2.11
CA SER A 473 12.97 10.33 2.99
C SER A 473 14.09 9.63 2.24
N PHE A 474 15.25 9.44 2.87
CA PHE A 474 16.35 8.64 2.30
C PHE A 474 16.00 7.17 2.08
N ASN A 475 15.01 6.66 2.79
CA ASN A 475 14.55 5.29 2.67
C ASN A 475 13.43 5.12 1.65
N ASP A 476 12.73 6.19 1.30
CA ASP A 476 11.64 6.18 0.34
C ASP A 476 11.70 7.43 -0.52
N LEU A 477 12.24 7.29 -1.72
CA LEU A 477 12.54 8.38 -2.65
C LEU A 477 11.34 8.68 -3.57
N ARG A 478 10.14 8.69 -3.02
CA ARG A 478 8.93 9.16 -3.71
C ARG A 478 8.68 10.64 -3.45
N CYS A 479 8.00 11.29 -4.37
CA CYS A 479 7.41 12.61 -4.09
C CYS A 479 6.37 12.49 -2.96
N PRO A 480 6.12 13.56 -2.20
CA PRO A 480 5.20 13.52 -1.07
C PRO A 480 3.77 13.06 -1.38
N HIS A 481 3.33 13.21 -2.62
CA HIS A 481 2.00 12.79 -3.06
C HIS A 481 1.99 12.54 -4.57
N GLN A 482 1.24 11.53 -5.05
CA GLN A 482 1.12 11.18 -6.47
C GLN A 482 0.72 12.39 -7.34
N ARG A 483 -0.27 13.19 -6.91
CA ARG A 483 -0.67 14.41 -7.64
C ARG A 483 0.43 15.47 -7.69
N LEU A 484 1.29 15.55 -6.67
CA LEU A 484 2.46 16.44 -6.71
C LEU A 484 3.51 15.92 -7.69
N ALA A 485 3.72 14.60 -7.75
CA ALA A 485 4.62 13.97 -8.72
C ALA A 485 4.23 14.31 -10.17
N ILE A 486 2.93 14.22 -10.50
CA ILE A 486 2.37 14.62 -11.80
C ILE A 486 2.72 16.08 -12.13
N VAL A 487 2.42 16.97 -11.19
CA VAL A 487 2.65 18.42 -11.37
C VAL A 487 4.12 18.72 -11.55
N LEU A 488 4.99 18.14 -10.73
CA LEU A 488 6.43 18.34 -10.81
C LEU A 488 6.99 17.80 -12.13
N LEU A 489 6.58 16.62 -12.54
CA LEU A 489 6.98 16.04 -13.82
C LEU A 489 6.61 16.96 -14.98
N ALA A 490 5.37 17.47 -15.03
CA ALA A 490 4.93 18.41 -16.06
C ALA A 490 5.80 19.69 -16.07
N ARG A 491 6.08 20.27 -14.89
CA ARG A 491 6.90 21.49 -14.78
C ARG A 491 8.37 21.28 -15.13
N ILE A 492 8.91 20.11 -14.83
CA ILE A 492 10.26 19.76 -15.25
C ILE A 492 10.31 19.63 -16.77
N LEU A 493 9.38 18.89 -17.36
CA LEU A 493 9.29 18.69 -18.81
C LEU A 493 9.12 20.03 -19.57
N ASP A 494 8.23 20.91 -19.11
CA ASP A 494 7.98 22.22 -19.74
C ASP A 494 9.24 23.11 -19.80
N GLY A 495 10.14 22.98 -18.84
CA GLY A 495 11.34 23.79 -18.75
C GLY A 495 12.58 23.21 -19.41
N GLN A 496 12.51 22.00 -20.03
CA GLN A 496 13.69 21.33 -20.53
C GLN A 496 13.95 21.57 -22.03
N THR A 497 15.23 21.50 -22.40
CA THR A 497 15.69 21.48 -23.78
C THR A 497 15.32 20.15 -24.48
N ALA A 498 15.46 20.08 -25.80
CA ALA A 498 15.22 18.84 -26.53
C ALA A 498 16.14 17.69 -26.10
N GLU A 499 17.41 17.99 -25.75
CA GLU A 499 18.39 17.01 -25.28
C GLU A 499 18.03 16.46 -23.89
N GLU A 500 17.65 17.34 -22.95
CA GLU A 500 17.22 16.93 -21.61
C GLU A 500 15.94 16.09 -21.64
N ARG A 501 15.01 16.41 -22.55
CA ARG A 501 13.80 15.60 -22.80
C ARG A 501 14.14 14.19 -23.27
N GLN A 502 15.20 14.04 -24.07
CA GLN A 502 15.66 12.72 -24.51
C GLN A 502 16.11 11.84 -23.33
N LYS A 503 16.73 12.41 -22.29
CA LYS A 503 17.06 11.69 -21.05
C LYS A 503 15.82 11.15 -20.38
N ILE A 504 14.78 11.97 -20.27
CA ILE A 504 13.50 11.54 -19.69
C ILE A 504 12.82 10.47 -20.58
N ALA A 505 12.94 10.56 -21.90
CA ALA A 505 12.41 9.54 -22.80
C ALA A 505 13.09 8.17 -22.57
N VAL A 506 14.38 8.12 -22.27
CA VAL A 506 15.09 6.88 -21.88
C VAL A 506 14.51 6.30 -20.59
N MET A 507 14.23 7.13 -19.58
CA MET A 507 13.61 6.69 -18.33
C MET A 507 12.19 6.15 -18.55
N LEU A 508 11.39 6.84 -19.37
CA LEU A 508 10.06 6.38 -19.77
C LEU A 508 10.13 5.03 -20.48
N ARG A 509 11.07 4.87 -21.41
CA ARG A 509 11.30 3.58 -22.07
C ARG A 509 11.60 2.48 -21.04
N THR A 510 12.54 2.72 -20.14
CA THR A 510 12.93 1.74 -19.11
C THR A 510 11.73 1.30 -18.28
N VAL A 511 10.87 2.24 -17.85
CA VAL A 511 9.69 1.96 -17.05
C VAL A 511 8.59 1.25 -17.85
N LEU A 512 8.32 1.69 -19.10
CA LEU A 512 7.28 1.12 -19.94
C LEU A 512 7.61 -0.30 -20.43
N THR A 513 8.90 -0.63 -20.55
CA THR A 513 9.34 -1.98 -20.95
C THR A 513 9.61 -2.90 -19.75
N ASP A 514 9.53 -2.39 -18.51
CA ASP A 514 9.72 -3.19 -17.31
C ASP A 514 8.47 -4.03 -17.00
N ILE A 515 8.62 -5.34 -17.15
CA ILE A 515 7.54 -6.32 -16.89
C ILE A 515 7.10 -6.37 -15.42
N GLN A 516 7.88 -5.82 -14.50
CA GLN A 516 7.53 -5.75 -13.08
C GLN A 516 6.62 -4.54 -12.75
N MET A 517 6.49 -3.58 -13.67
CA MET A 517 5.58 -2.45 -13.45
C MET A 517 4.12 -2.90 -13.58
N PRO A 518 3.26 -2.56 -12.60
CA PRO A 518 1.85 -2.93 -12.66
C PRO A 518 1.14 -2.23 -13.82
N LEU A 519 0.27 -2.94 -14.56
CA LEU A 519 -0.50 -2.38 -15.68
C LEU A 519 -1.32 -1.16 -15.25
N SER A 520 -1.88 -1.17 -14.03
CA SER A 520 -2.59 -0.03 -13.46
C SER A 520 -1.71 1.21 -13.30
N GLY A 521 -0.43 1.04 -12.97
CA GLY A 521 0.52 2.14 -12.85
C GLY A 521 0.93 2.69 -14.21
N LEU A 522 1.20 1.81 -15.18
CA LEU A 522 1.47 2.23 -16.56
C LEU A 522 0.29 2.99 -17.16
N SER A 523 -0.95 2.54 -16.88
CA SER A 523 -2.17 3.24 -17.27
C SER A 523 -2.22 4.67 -16.73
N VAL A 524 -1.92 4.86 -15.44
CA VAL A 524 -1.87 6.20 -14.81
C VAL A 524 -0.79 7.06 -15.44
N LEU A 525 0.42 6.55 -15.60
CA LEU A 525 1.53 7.31 -16.21
C LEU A 525 1.18 7.77 -17.63
N LEU A 526 0.64 6.89 -18.46
CA LEU A 526 0.26 7.21 -19.84
C LEU A 526 -0.90 8.20 -19.90
N SER A 527 -1.92 8.04 -19.06
CA SER A 527 -3.03 8.99 -18.96
C SER A 527 -2.53 10.40 -18.61
N GLU A 528 -1.67 10.52 -17.60
CA GLU A 528 -1.15 11.82 -17.18
C GLU A 528 -0.22 12.46 -18.23
N LEU A 529 0.59 11.67 -18.92
CA LEU A 529 1.41 12.15 -20.03
C LEU A 529 0.56 12.61 -21.22
N SER A 530 -0.59 11.99 -21.48
CA SER A 530 -1.49 12.38 -22.57
C SER A 530 -2.21 13.70 -22.28
N LEU A 531 -2.47 14.00 -21.00
CA LEU A 531 -3.15 15.21 -20.54
C LEU A 531 -2.17 16.37 -20.28
N ALA A 532 -0.89 16.08 -20.02
CA ALA A 532 0.11 17.08 -19.69
C ALA A 532 0.65 17.84 -20.92
N GLY A 533 0.90 19.13 -20.73
CA GLY A 533 1.48 20.00 -21.73
C GLY A 533 0.46 20.53 -22.76
N GLU A 534 0.87 21.52 -23.53
CA GLU A 534 0.06 22.04 -24.62
C GLU A 534 -0.11 20.99 -25.74
N PHE A 535 -1.37 20.72 -26.11
CA PHE A 535 -1.74 19.77 -27.16
C PHE A 535 -1.18 18.33 -26.99
N GLY A 536 -1.03 17.86 -25.74
CA GLY A 536 -0.52 16.51 -25.47
C GLY A 536 0.92 16.30 -25.96
N MET A 537 1.75 17.32 -25.85
CA MET A 537 3.14 17.29 -26.36
C MET A 537 3.96 16.16 -25.73
N TRP A 538 3.71 15.82 -24.47
CA TRP A 538 4.49 14.82 -23.74
C TRP A 538 4.21 13.38 -24.16
N ARG A 539 3.03 13.10 -24.71
CA ARG A 539 2.73 11.79 -25.31
C ARG A 539 3.71 11.43 -26.44
N ARG A 540 4.25 12.42 -27.15
CA ARG A 540 5.20 12.21 -28.25
C ARG A 540 6.57 11.70 -27.79
N LEU A 541 6.86 11.73 -26.49
CA LEU A 541 8.08 11.13 -25.94
C LEU A 541 8.00 9.61 -25.89
N VAL A 542 6.78 9.03 -25.91
CA VAL A 542 6.56 7.59 -25.86
C VAL A 542 6.50 7.03 -27.27
N GLN A 543 7.33 6.03 -27.55
CA GLN A 543 7.29 5.32 -28.83
C GLN A 543 6.38 4.09 -28.73
N PRO A 544 5.54 3.81 -29.73
CA PRO A 544 4.62 2.66 -29.73
C PRO A 544 5.28 1.33 -29.37
N ALA A 545 6.48 1.06 -29.89
CA ALA A 545 7.21 -0.17 -29.62
C ALA A 545 7.57 -0.39 -28.14
N TRP A 546 7.57 0.65 -27.30
CA TRP A 546 7.84 0.48 -25.87
C TRP A 546 6.64 -0.09 -25.10
N LEU A 547 5.47 -0.05 -25.71
CA LEU A 547 4.22 -0.53 -25.09
C LEU A 547 3.96 -2.01 -25.37
N THR A 548 4.71 -2.63 -26.29
CA THR A 548 4.54 -4.06 -26.65
C THR A 548 4.56 -5.00 -25.45
N PRO A 549 5.53 -4.93 -24.49
CA PRO A 549 5.53 -5.84 -23.34
C PRO A 549 4.32 -5.65 -22.42
N ALA A 550 3.79 -4.44 -22.31
CA ALA A 550 2.59 -4.17 -21.53
C ALA A 550 1.33 -4.70 -22.23
N LEU A 551 1.24 -4.54 -23.56
CA LEU A 551 0.16 -5.08 -24.39
C LEU A 551 0.09 -6.62 -24.33
N GLU A 552 1.23 -7.30 -24.48
CA GLU A 552 1.29 -8.76 -24.35
C GLU A 552 0.74 -9.23 -22.99
N ARG A 553 1.06 -8.51 -21.92
CA ARG A 553 0.54 -8.78 -20.59
C ARG A 553 -0.94 -8.49 -20.43
N CYS A 554 -1.49 -7.50 -21.12
CA CYS A 554 -2.92 -7.23 -21.11
C CYS A 554 -3.70 -8.44 -21.63
N TRP A 555 -3.32 -8.98 -22.77
CA TRP A 555 -4.08 -10.02 -23.44
C TRP A 555 -3.98 -11.43 -22.82
N VAL A 556 -3.10 -11.63 -21.83
CA VAL A 556 -3.03 -12.88 -21.05
C VAL A 556 -3.67 -12.76 -19.68
N ALA A 557 -4.32 -11.64 -19.35
CA ALA A 557 -5.00 -11.42 -18.08
C ALA A 557 -6.23 -12.34 -17.96
N THR A 558 -6.31 -13.09 -16.85
CA THR A 558 -7.41 -14.03 -16.56
C THR A 558 -8.15 -13.70 -15.27
N GLU A 559 -7.46 -13.11 -14.29
CA GLU A 559 -8.07 -12.72 -13.03
C GLU A 559 -8.85 -11.40 -13.18
N PRO A 560 -10.00 -11.24 -12.52
CA PRO A 560 -10.84 -10.05 -12.66
C PRO A 560 -10.10 -8.73 -12.46
N LEU A 561 -9.21 -8.66 -11.47
CA LEU A 561 -8.43 -7.45 -11.18
C LEU A 561 -7.41 -7.16 -12.29
N ASP A 562 -6.78 -8.19 -12.83
CA ASP A 562 -5.80 -8.05 -13.92
C ASP A 562 -6.50 -7.64 -15.22
N ILE A 563 -7.67 -8.22 -15.53
CA ILE A 563 -8.52 -7.81 -16.66
C ILE A 563 -8.92 -6.34 -16.54
N ARG A 564 -9.34 -5.90 -15.36
CA ARG A 564 -9.65 -4.50 -15.09
C ARG A 564 -8.46 -3.58 -15.39
N HIS A 565 -7.26 -3.93 -14.89
CA HIS A 565 -6.05 -3.14 -15.12
C HIS A 565 -5.62 -3.15 -16.58
N ALA A 566 -5.76 -4.28 -17.26
CA ALA A 566 -5.53 -4.41 -18.71
C ALA A 566 -6.47 -3.49 -19.48
N CYS A 567 -7.77 -3.51 -19.21
CA CYS A 567 -8.75 -2.66 -19.85
C CYS A 567 -8.49 -1.17 -19.62
N TRP A 568 -8.11 -0.76 -18.39
CA TRP A 568 -7.72 0.63 -18.13
C TRP A 568 -6.48 1.05 -18.92
N LEU A 569 -5.50 0.17 -19.08
CA LEU A 569 -4.34 0.46 -19.92
C LEU A 569 -4.76 0.57 -21.39
N LEU A 570 -5.54 -0.37 -21.92
CA LEU A 570 -6.05 -0.36 -23.29
C LEU A 570 -6.81 0.93 -23.59
N ASN A 571 -7.67 1.40 -22.68
CA ASN A 571 -8.38 2.68 -22.83
C ASN A 571 -7.47 3.90 -22.97
N ASN A 572 -6.24 3.86 -22.45
CA ASN A 572 -5.28 4.97 -22.55
C ASN A 572 -4.36 4.86 -23.78
N LEU A 573 -4.34 3.72 -24.47
CA LEU A 573 -3.42 3.48 -25.57
C LEU A 573 -3.81 4.17 -26.89
N HIS A 574 -5.07 4.57 -27.06
CA HIS A 574 -5.55 5.26 -28.27
C HIS A 574 -4.75 6.52 -28.62
N SER A 575 -4.16 7.17 -27.62
CA SER A 575 -3.30 8.34 -27.82
C SER A 575 -1.89 8.01 -28.29
N TYR A 576 -1.47 6.75 -28.23
CA TYR A 576 -0.09 6.31 -28.44
C TYR A 576 0.09 5.32 -29.58
N LEU A 577 -0.94 4.54 -29.93
CA LEU A 577 -0.88 3.51 -30.95
C LEU A 577 -1.65 3.95 -32.19
N PRO A 578 -0.97 4.16 -33.32
CA PRO A 578 -1.64 4.47 -34.59
C PRO A 578 -2.56 3.34 -35.07
N ASP A 579 -2.13 2.08 -34.82
CA ASP A 579 -2.77 0.86 -35.31
C ASP A 579 -3.53 0.14 -34.18
N GLU A 580 -4.09 0.89 -33.22
CA GLU A 580 -4.80 0.36 -32.05
C GLU A 580 -5.92 -0.61 -32.43
N MET A 581 -6.72 -0.26 -33.42
CA MET A 581 -7.85 -1.08 -33.86
C MET A 581 -7.40 -2.41 -34.51
N GLU A 582 -6.25 -2.47 -35.14
CA GLU A 582 -5.67 -3.72 -35.65
C GLU A 582 -5.23 -4.61 -34.47
N THR A 583 -4.57 -4.01 -33.49
CA THR A 583 -4.16 -4.72 -32.24
C THR A 583 -5.38 -5.30 -31.50
N ILE A 584 -6.48 -4.57 -31.41
CA ILE A 584 -7.71 -5.06 -30.78
C ILE A 584 -8.37 -6.14 -31.65
N ALA A 585 -8.35 -6.01 -32.97
CA ALA A 585 -8.90 -6.99 -33.91
C ALA A 585 -8.20 -8.36 -33.77
N ASP A 586 -6.87 -8.37 -33.61
CA ASP A 586 -6.08 -9.59 -33.40
C ASP A 586 -6.42 -10.30 -32.09
N HIS A 587 -7.06 -9.61 -31.13
CA HIS A 587 -7.43 -10.14 -29.81
C HIS A 587 -8.94 -10.08 -29.55
N SER A 588 -9.74 -10.08 -30.60
CA SER A 588 -11.21 -10.00 -30.52
C SER A 588 -11.82 -11.14 -29.72
N GLU A 589 -11.27 -12.35 -29.82
CA GLU A 589 -11.71 -13.52 -29.04
C GLU A 589 -11.47 -13.31 -27.54
N THR A 590 -10.30 -12.82 -27.14
CA THR A 590 -9.98 -12.55 -25.74
C THR A 590 -10.93 -11.49 -25.15
N LEU A 591 -11.20 -10.42 -25.90
CA LEU A 591 -12.13 -9.39 -25.44
C LEU A 591 -13.56 -9.93 -25.33
N ALA A 592 -14.00 -10.78 -26.27
CA ALA A 592 -15.28 -11.46 -26.19
C ALA A 592 -15.38 -12.42 -24.99
N GLU A 593 -14.28 -13.14 -24.64
CA GLU A 593 -14.19 -13.97 -23.44
C GLU A 593 -14.34 -13.13 -22.15
N TRP A 594 -13.72 -11.97 -22.09
CA TRP A 594 -13.89 -11.07 -20.94
C TRP A 594 -15.31 -10.54 -20.84
N ILE A 595 -15.94 -10.17 -21.95
CA ILE A 595 -17.35 -9.71 -21.98
C ILE A 595 -18.28 -10.81 -21.49
N GLN A 596 -18.17 -12.02 -22.02
CA GLN A 596 -19.05 -13.12 -21.66
C GLN A 596 -18.89 -13.62 -20.22
N ALA A 597 -17.68 -13.50 -19.68
CA ALA A 597 -17.41 -13.84 -18.28
C ALA A 597 -17.97 -12.80 -17.31
N ALA A 598 -18.18 -11.56 -17.75
CA ALA A 598 -18.61 -10.41 -16.97
C ALA A 598 -17.97 -10.37 -15.58
N PRO A 599 -16.62 -10.37 -15.47
CA PRO A 599 -15.93 -10.59 -14.21
C PRO A 599 -16.17 -9.43 -13.24
N GLU A 600 -16.47 -9.78 -12.01
CA GLU A 600 -16.75 -8.83 -10.93
C GLU A 600 -15.61 -7.81 -10.76
N GLY A 601 -15.95 -6.53 -10.74
CA GLY A 601 -15.00 -5.42 -10.60
C GLY A 601 -14.26 -5.04 -11.88
N ALA A 602 -14.51 -5.70 -13.03
CA ALA A 602 -13.90 -5.39 -14.31
C ALA A 602 -14.91 -4.98 -15.40
N CYS A 603 -16.21 -5.24 -15.20
CA CYS A 603 -17.24 -4.99 -16.22
C CYS A 603 -17.26 -3.56 -16.72
N TYR A 604 -17.14 -2.58 -15.84
CA TYR A 604 -17.06 -1.16 -16.24
C TYR A 604 -15.87 -0.88 -17.17
N ALA A 605 -14.69 -1.39 -16.83
CA ALA A 605 -13.48 -1.17 -17.62
C ALA A 605 -13.57 -1.87 -18.99
N ILE A 606 -14.15 -3.07 -19.05
CA ILE A 606 -14.45 -3.80 -20.30
C ILE A 606 -15.43 -2.99 -21.14
N GLY A 607 -16.53 -2.51 -20.54
CA GLY A 607 -17.51 -1.66 -21.21
C GLY A 607 -16.90 -0.41 -21.84
N ARG A 608 -15.94 0.22 -21.15
CA ARG A 608 -15.21 1.39 -21.68
C ARG A 608 -14.36 1.04 -22.92
N VAL A 609 -13.67 -0.11 -22.92
CA VAL A 609 -12.93 -0.58 -24.12
C VAL A 609 -13.90 -0.84 -25.26
N LEU A 610 -14.99 -1.56 -25.01
CA LEU A 610 -16.00 -1.85 -26.04
C LEU A 610 -16.62 -0.57 -26.59
N ASN A 611 -16.97 0.40 -25.74
CA ASN A 611 -17.48 1.70 -26.15
C ASN A 611 -16.49 2.44 -27.06
N HIS A 612 -15.21 2.45 -26.71
CA HIS A 612 -14.17 3.06 -27.55
C HIS A 612 -14.07 2.38 -28.91
N VAL A 613 -14.09 1.04 -28.94
CA VAL A 613 -14.07 0.27 -30.19
C VAL A 613 -15.31 0.57 -31.05
N LEU A 614 -16.52 0.55 -30.46
CA LEU A 614 -17.77 0.83 -31.17
C LEU A 614 -17.81 2.25 -31.77
N ASN A 615 -17.23 3.22 -31.07
CA ASN A 615 -17.17 4.61 -31.56
C ASN A 615 -16.11 4.83 -32.62
N THR A 616 -15.01 4.07 -32.60
CA THR A 616 -13.88 4.22 -33.51
C THR A 616 -14.00 3.32 -34.75
N ASN A 617 -14.38 2.05 -34.55
CA ASN A 617 -14.60 1.05 -35.59
C ASN A 617 -15.82 0.19 -35.22
N ARG A 618 -16.99 0.68 -35.59
CA ARG A 618 -18.28 0.05 -35.25
C ARG A 618 -18.37 -1.42 -35.71
N ALA A 619 -17.88 -1.71 -36.93
CA ALA A 619 -17.93 -3.07 -37.48
C ALA A 619 -17.09 -4.05 -36.65
N LEU A 620 -15.93 -3.61 -36.16
CA LEU A 620 -15.09 -4.40 -35.24
C LEU A 620 -15.82 -4.65 -33.89
N GLY A 621 -16.43 -3.62 -33.34
CA GLY A 621 -17.17 -3.76 -32.06
C GLY A 621 -18.38 -4.70 -32.20
N GLU A 622 -19.13 -4.60 -33.30
CA GLU A 622 -20.24 -5.52 -33.57
C GLU A 622 -19.73 -6.97 -33.77
N ASN A 623 -18.60 -7.15 -34.44
CA ASN A 623 -17.96 -8.47 -34.61
C ASN A 623 -17.50 -9.06 -33.26
N ILE A 624 -16.92 -8.26 -32.37
CA ILE A 624 -16.53 -8.71 -31.03
C ILE A 624 -17.74 -9.18 -30.24
N VAL A 625 -18.83 -8.42 -30.25
CA VAL A 625 -20.09 -8.82 -29.56
C VAL A 625 -20.66 -10.11 -30.15
N MET A 626 -20.56 -10.32 -31.44
CA MET A 626 -21.00 -11.56 -32.08
C MET A 626 -20.18 -12.80 -31.71
N LEU A 627 -18.92 -12.62 -31.26
CA LEU A 627 -18.10 -13.70 -30.71
C LEU A 627 -18.49 -14.08 -29.27
N VAL A 628 -19.17 -13.19 -28.55
CA VAL A 628 -19.61 -13.47 -27.17
C VAL A 628 -20.63 -14.60 -27.17
N GLU A 629 -20.43 -15.61 -26.33
CA GLU A 629 -21.34 -16.73 -26.18
C GLU A 629 -22.55 -16.29 -25.31
N PRO A 630 -23.77 -16.19 -25.89
CA PRO A 630 -24.93 -15.57 -25.21
C PRO A 630 -25.32 -16.28 -23.91
N ARG A 631 -25.20 -17.61 -23.87
CA ARG A 631 -25.53 -18.41 -22.69
C ARG A 631 -24.56 -18.18 -21.54
N ALA A 632 -23.28 -18.02 -21.85
CA ALA A 632 -22.26 -17.75 -20.84
C ALA A 632 -22.48 -16.37 -20.21
N LEU A 633 -22.73 -15.34 -21.02
CA LEU A 633 -23.06 -14.00 -20.57
C LEU A 633 -24.33 -13.99 -19.70
N ALA A 634 -25.42 -14.62 -20.16
CA ALA A 634 -26.67 -14.71 -19.40
C ALA A 634 -26.48 -15.36 -18.03
N LYS A 635 -25.67 -16.42 -17.97
CA LYS A 635 -25.30 -17.08 -16.71
C LYS A 635 -24.51 -16.16 -15.78
N ALA A 636 -23.54 -15.43 -16.32
CA ALA A 636 -22.73 -14.49 -15.53
C ALA A 636 -23.58 -13.37 -14.92
N ILE A 637 -24.51 -12.80 -15.70
CA ILE A 637 -25.46 -11.77 -15.24
C ILE A 637 -26.37 -12.33 -14.12
N SER A 638 -26.92 -13.52 -14.35
CA SER A 638 -27.83 -14.14 -13.37
C SER A 638 -27.12 -14.51 -12.06
N ALA A 639 -25.80 -14.71 -12.09
CA ALA A 639 -24.98 -15.02 -10.92
C ALA A 639 -24.40 -13.75 -10.25
N ALA A 640 -24.63 -12.57 -10.79
CA ALA A 640 -24.03 -11.34 -10.28
C ALA A 640 -24.52 -11.01 -8.87
N ALA A 641 -23.61 -10.51 -8.04
CA ALA A 641 -23.99 -9.94 -6.75
C ALA A 641 -24.67 -8.58 -6.94
N PRO A 642 -25.65 -8.20 -6.10
CA PRO A 642 -26.37 -6.93 -6.23
C PRO A 642 -25.47 -5.71 -6.31
N LEU A 643 -24.35 -5.70 -5.60
CA LEU A 643 -23.35 -4.61 -5.61
C LEU A 643 -22.65 -4.41 -6.96
N HIS A 644 -22.55 -5.46 -7.77
CA HIS A 644 -21.84 -5.45 -9.05
C HIS A 644 -22.75 -5.37 -10.26
N ALA A 645 -24.07 -5.48 -10.04
CA ALA A 645 -25.04 -5.40 -11.11
C ALA A 645 -25.01 -4.06 -11.87
N GLY A 646 -24.63 -2.95 -11.21
CA GLY A 646 -24.44 -1.66 -11.86
C GLY A 646 -23.29 -1.64 -12.88
N GLU A 647 -22.17 -2.29 -12.58
CA GLU A 647 -21.07 -2.42 -13.54
C GLU A 647 -21.46 -3.28 -14.74
N ILE A 648 -22.27 -4.32 -14.49
CA ILE A 648 -22.83 -5.18 -15.53
C ILE A 648 -23.80 -4.40 -16.38
N ALA A 649 -24.66 -3.54 -15.81
CA ALA A 649 -25.57 -2.70 -16.54
C ALA A 649 -24.84 -1.79 -17.54
N GLU A 650 -23.73 -1.19 -17.15
CA GLU A 650 -22.87 -0.38 -18.04
C GLU A 650 -22.35 -1.23 -19.21
N LEU A 651 -21.85 -2.44 -18.95
CA LEU A 651 -21.40 -3.35 -20.00
C LEU A 651 -22.54 -3.74 -20.93
N LEU A 652 -23.72 -4.05 -20.38
CA LEU A 652 -24.90 -4.42 -21.15
C LEU A 652 -25.43 -3.28 -22.01
N SER A 653 -25.31 -2.02 -21.58
CA SER A 653 -25.71 -0.87 -22.39
C SER A 653 -24.86 -0.75 -23.65
N MET A 654 -23.55 -1.08 -23.56
CA MET A 654 -22.67 -1.12 -24.72
C MET A 654 -23.00 -2.28 -25.68
N ILE A 655 -23.31 -3.45 -25.14
CA ILE A 655 -23.77 -4.61 -25.93
C ILE A 655 -25.11 -4.29 -26.61
N GLY A 656 -26.04 -3.64 -25.91
CA GLY A 656 -27.33 -3.21 -26.41
C GLY A 656 -27.26 -2.23 -27.59
N ALA A 657 -26.15 -1.51 -27.74
CA ALA A 657 -25.90 -0.64 -28.87
C ALA A 657 -25.68 -1.42 -30.22
N CYS A 658 -25.42 -2.73 -30.14
CA CYS A 658 -25.33 -3.61 -31.32
C CYS A 658 -26.73 -4.01 -31.80
N LYS A 659 -26.92 -3.98 -33.14
CA LYS A 659 -28.25 -4.13 -33.78
C LYS A 659 -28.66 -5.58 -34.09
N ASP A 660 -27.93 -6.60 -33.66
CA ASP A 660 -28.26 -8.00 -33.95
C ASP A 660 -29.36 -8.53 -33.04
N ASP A 661 -30.61 -8.54 -33.55
CA ASP A 661 -31.78 -9.01 -32.78
C ASP A 661 -31.77 -10.53 -32.59
N MET A 662 -31.15 -11.31 -33.46
CA MET A 662 -31.05 -12.76 -33.30
C MET A 662 -30.08 -13.15 -32.17
N TRP A 663 -28.98 -12.41 -32.02
CA TRP A 663 -28.05 -12.61 -30.94
C TRP A 663 -28.70 -12.23 -29.59
N LYS A 664 -29.43 -11.12 -29.56
CA LYS A 664 -30.19 -10.69 -28.38
C LYS A 664 -31.24 -11.72 -27.96
N ALA A 665 -31.98 -12.29 -28.91
CA ALA A 665 -32.96 -13.34 -28.63
C ALA A 665 -32.31 -14.57 -27.95
N ARG A 666 -31.14 -15.02 -28.43
CA ARG A 666 -30.40 -16.13 -27.81
C ARG A 666 -29.93 -15.84 -26.38
N TYR A 667 -29.51 -14.61 -26.14
CA TYR A 667 -29.10 -14.18 -24.82
C TYR A 667 -30.28 -14.20 -23.84
N LEU A 668 -31.42 -13.67 -24.23
CA LEU A 668 -32.65 -13.63 -23.42
C LEU A 668 -33.21 -15.00 -23.09
N GLU A 669 -33.17 -15.97 -24.02
CA GLU A 669 -33.58 -17.35 -23.78
C GLU A 669 -32.88 -18.01 -22.60
N HIS A 670 -31.72 -17.46 -22.15
CA HIS A 670 -30.90 -18.04 -21.11
C HIS A 670 -30.85 -17.20 -19.81
N ILE A 671 -31.48 -16.03 -19.78
CA ILE A 671 -31.55 -15.19 -18.58
C ILE A 671 -32.43 -15.84 -17.50
N ASP A 672 -31.94 -15.90 -16.29
CA ASP A 672 -32.70 -16.27 -15.11
C ASP A 672 -33.42 -15.02 -14.57
N HIS A 673 -34.70 -14.87 -14.93
CA HIS A 673 -35.57 -13.75 -14.49
C HIS A 673 -35.69 -13.66 -12.96
N ASP A 674 -35.80 -14.80 -12.28
CA ASP A 674 -35.88 -14.82 -10.81
C ASP A 674 -34.54 -14.37 -10.17
N ALA A 675 -33.41 -14.69 -10.79
CA ALA A 675 -32.12 -14.18 -10.34
C ALA A 675 -32.02 -12.66 -10.51
N CYS A 676 -32.45 -12.11 -11.64
CA CYS A 676 -32.47 -10.67 -11.87
C CYS A 676 -33.39 -9.94 -10.88
N LEU A 677 -34.59 -10.50 -10.60
CA LEU A 677 -35.49 -9.95 -9.58
C LEU A 677 -34.88 -9.99 -8.17
N ARG A 678 -34.17 -11.06 -7.82
CA ARG A 678 -33.41 -11.13 -6.56
C ARG A 678 -32.33 -10.06 -6.48
N ILE A 679 -31.57 -9.85 -7.56
CA ILE A 679 -30.54 -8.81 -7.63
C ILE A 679 -31.15 -7.45 -7.35
N VAL A 680 -32.23 -7.09 -8.02
CA VAL A 680 -32.90 -5.79 -7.83
C VAL A 680 -33.50 -5.67 -6.44
N SER A 681 -34.16 -6.71 -5.91
CA SER A 681 -34.77 -6.71 -4.57
C SER A 681 -33.76 -6.61 -3.42
N GLN A 682 -32.52 -7.05 -3.64
CA GLN A 682 -31.44 -7.01 -2.67
C GLN A 682 -30.49 -5.79 -2.89
N TRP A 683 -30.86 -4.89 -3.80
CA TRP A 683 -30.08 -3.70 -4.05
C TRP A 683 -30.00 -2.84 -2.80
N PRO A 684 -28.82 -2.30 -2.45
CA PRO A 684 -28.71 -1.43 -1.30
C PRO A 684 -29.60 -0.21 -1.41
N GLN A 685 -30.33 0.14 -0.32
CA GLN A 685 -31.31 1.25 -0.32
C GLN A 685 -30.69 2.61 -0.59
N ASP A 686 -29.37 2.75 -0.36
CA ASP A 686 -28.56 3.94 -0.57
C ASP A 686 -27.82 3.95 -1.92
N ALA A 687 -28.02 2.93 -2.75
CA ALA A 687 -27.47 2.91 -4.10
C ALA A 687 -28.11 4.01 -4.97
N TYR A 688 -27.31 4.56 -5.89
CA TYR A 688 -27.86 5.53 -6.83
C TYR A 688 -28.97 4.92 -7.68
N LEU A 689 -30.14 5.52 -7.64
CA LEU A 689 -31.30 5.07 -8.42
C LEU A 689 -31.00 4.99 -9.91
N SER A 690 -30.12 5.85 -10.44
CA SER A 690 -29.69 5.79 -11.84
C SER A 690 -29.06 4.45 -12.21
N VAL A 691 -28.24 3.87 -11.34
CA VAL A 691 -27.54 2.59 -11.63
C VAL A 691 -28.53 1.43 -11.62
N VAL A 692 -29.52 1.46 -10.70
CA VAL A 692 -30.62 0.48 -10.69
C VAL A 692 -31.48 0.66 -11.94
N ALA A 693 -31.76 1.92 -12.31
CA ALA A 693 -32.53 2.24 -13.51
C ALA A 693 -31.82 1.74 -14.77
N ASP A 694 -30.51 1.94 -14.90
CA ASP A 694 -29.72 1.46 -16.03
C ASP A 694 -29.77 -0.06 -16.18
N PHE A 695 -29.71 -0.81 -15.07
CA PHE A 695 -29.88 -2.27 -15.06
C PHE A 695 -31.28 -2.68 -15.53
N CYS A 696 -32.32 -2.07 -14.98
CA CYS A 696 -33.71 -2.34 -15.35
C CYS A 696 -34.01 -1.89 -16.80
N GLU A 697 -33.50 -0.72 -17.20
CA GLU A 697 -33.68 -0.14 -18.52
C GLU A 697 -33.11 -1.05 -19.62
N HIS A 698 -31.98 -1.70 -19.36
CA HIS A 698 -31.43 -2.68 -20.29
C HIS A 698 -32.47 -3.75 -20.68
N PHE A 699 -33.15 -4.31 -19.71
CA PHE A 699 -34.20 -5.33 -19.97
C PHE A 699 -35.46 -4.73 -20.60
N CYS A 700 -35.77 -3.46 -20.36
CA CYS A 700 -36.89 -2.79 -21.04
C CYS A 700 -36.66 -2.67 -22.55
N TYR A 701 -35.41 -2.44 -22.99
CA TYR A 701 -35.05 -2.37 -24.41
C TYR A 701 -34.98 -3.73 -25.08
N VAL A 702 -34.70 -4.78 -24.36
CA VAL A 702 -34.44 -6.12 -24.90
C VAL A 702 -35.67 -7.00 -24.73
N GLU A 703 -36.35 -6.94 -23.58
CA GLU A 703 -37.59 -7.66 -23.26
C GLU A 703 -38.48 -6.74 -22.42
N SER A 704 -39.34 -5.96 -23.10
CA SER A 704 -40.10 -4.89 -22.48
C SER A 704 -41.01 -5.34 -21.33
N GLU A 705 -41.64 -6.53 -21.43
CA GLU A 705 -42.54 -7.08 -20.41
C GLU A 705 -41.75 -7.40 -19.11
N PHE A 706 -40.61 -8.03 -19.25
CA PHE A 706 -39.78 -8.36 -18.10
C PHE A 706 -39.10 -7.10 -17.50
N GLY A 707 -38.61 -6.19 -18.33
CA GLY A 707 -38.05 -4.93 -17.88
C GLY A 707 -39.02 -4.10 -17.03
N PHE A 708 -40.28 -4.01 -17.43
CA PHE A 708 -41.34 -3.35 -16.62
C PHE A 708 -41.65 -4.08 -15.32
N THR A 709 -41.42 -5.40 -15.25
CA THR A 709 -41.57 -6.15 -14.01
C THR A 709 -40.47 -5.89 -12.99
N LEU A 710 -39.26 -5.55 -13.50
CA LEU A 710 -38.12 -5.20 -12.66
C LEU A 710 -38.22 -3.81 -12.02
N ILE A 711 -38.83 -2.85 -12.73
CA ILE A 711 -39.09 -1.50 -12.22
C ILE A 711 -40.26 -1.52 -11.22
#